data_ef65dd00d38540d9e6b0b911001d1b07
#
_entry.id   ef65dd00d38540d9e6b0b911001d1b07
#
_cell.length_a   1.000
_cell.length_b   1.000
_cell.length_c   1.000
_cell.angle_alpha   90.00
_cell.angle_beta   90.00
_cell.angle_gamma   90.00
#
_symmetry.space_group_name_H-M   'P 1'
#
loop_
_entity.id
_entity.type
_entity.pdbx_description
1 polymer ?
#
loop_
_entity_poly.entity_id
_entity_poly.type
_entity_poly.pdbx_seq_one_letter_code
_entity_poly.pdbx_strand_id
1 'polypeptide(L)'
;MAKAQIKYVCRQCGHESAKWLGKCPACEEWGSLEETISAAPSKAPGARTALPPFVGQSKPQRLADVPSPAQEGRILSGIGEFDRVLGGGIVRGALTLIGGDPGVGKCLAGSERVFDPISGAYFPITEWADQKRPVLTLEKNTYCLVPAAISQFHVNGIQEIVEVTTRLGKTLRCTPTHPVLTPDGWKPVSELCPGARLASPRALPFFGSQPLDEEVIKLLAYILSDCSAQSGVCVTSVLPEVEADLHCLANYLGMSLRVYAKAGSRAKQLSLVISGGARGKDRADFQTALVSLRNQKKVSWMALARQVGVPHSRLRTWYDGDCVPSPVDFERLAAALEVDAAELAPDAVHLAPLVAPVARLLKEYGLRYSGAATKAVPQAVFGLPKSQLALFLKVLLSCDGSVHVVNQTVPGLSYSTISRQLAKDVQHLLLRFGFIAKLRTKLRQVNGADHVAYEIQMLGPEVKRYLTEIGIWGCAEAKEKIASLPLARLTSTHWDTIPLPADFWSQLSVATAGASFAEISRTAGVRIVNRRHDRPLCRRTVLALAAAYTSSFLRRLADSDIYWDEIKTIVPAGQEPVYDITVPEGANFVASDLIVHNSTLLTQVAGYSAMRGGKTLYISGEESATQIKLRAERLGITRGDLLLHNETDVMQIAAVIQAERPLFAIIDSIQTMQHPDIESAAGSVSQVRAATAHLAQVAKGEGIPIFLVGHVTKEGTLAGPRVLEHMVDTVLTFEGDKNYTYRILRAVKNRFGSTDELGLFEMHEEGLVEVPNPSEMLLAERTVNTAGSAILATVEGTRPMLIEVQALVAPSYLSNPRRTVSGVDQNRVSLILAVLEKRVGMGLASQDVFVNLAGGVRADEPAADLAVAVAAASSFQERPVDPTIVFAGEVGLGGEVRAVGHVELRLREAARMGFKQAIICGRNKASLRRMPDLNVIGVDTVRQALDAALSRS
;
A
#
# COMPACT_ATOMS: atom_id res chain seq x y z
N MET A 1 25.37 -33.64 32.65
CA MET A 1 25.03 -32.48 31.78
C MET A 1 25.66 -32.75 30.41
N ALA A 2 24.88 -33.06 29.41
CA ALA A 2 25.38 -33.24 28.05
C ALA A 2 25.78 -31.89 27.49
N LYS A 3 26.98 -31.74 26.92
CA LYS A 3 27.45 -30.51 26.25
C LYS A 3 26.63 -30.29 24.99
N ALA A 4 25.94 -29.14 24.88
CA ALA A 4 25.34 -28.68 23.66
C ALA A 4 26.41 -28.59 22.58
N GLN A 5 26.16 -29.19 21.41
CA GLN A 5 27.03 -29.04 20.25
C GLN A 5 26.51 -27.90 19.37
N ILE A 6 27.37 -26.92 19.13
CA ILE A 6 27.11 -25.83 18.21
C ILE A 6 27.30 -26.33 16.78
N LYS A 7 26.30 -26.14 15.94
CA LYS A 7 26.38 -26.38 14.50
C LYS A 7 26.02 -25.09 13.75
N TYR A 8 26.53 -24.94 12.55
CA TYR A 8 26.24 -23.82 11.66
C TYR A 8 25.43 -24.30 10.48
N VAL A 9 24.27 -23.72 10.27
CA VAL A 9 23.33 -24.10 9.19
C VAL A 9 23.21 -22.96 8.20
N CYS A 10 23.33 -23.26 6.92
CA CYS A 10 23.20 -22.27 5.85
C CYS A 10 21.73 -21.87 5.65
N ARG A 11 21.43 -20.56 5.69
CA ARG A 11 20.09 -20.01 5.46
C ARG A 11 19.56 -20.30 4.06
N GLN A 12 20.44 -20.41 3.05
CA GLN A 12 20.04 -20.58 1.66
C GLN A 12 19.77 -22.03 1.26
N CYS A 13 20.63 -22.96 1.67
CA CYS A 13 20.56 -24.33 1.21
C CYS A 13 20.41 -25.37 2.32
N GLY A 14 20.39 -24.97 3.59
CA GLY A 14 20.28 -25.90 4.72
C GLY A 14 21.51 -26.76 5.00
N HIS A 15 22.66 -26.50 4.36
CA HIS A 15 23.89 -27.23 4.59
C HIS A 15 24.37 -27.04 6.04
N GLU A 16 24.64 -28.16 6.75
CA GLU A 16 25.14 -28.13 8.12
C GLU A 16 26.67 -28.23 8.14
N SER A 17 27.31 -27.39 8.92
CA SER A 17 28.76 -27.42 9.17
C SER A 17 29.04 -27.41 10.67
N ALA A 18 30.04 -28.17 11.09
CA ALA A 18 30.49 -28.19 12.46
C ALA A 18 31.33 -26.94 12.83
N LYS A 19 31.68 -26.12 11.86
CA LYS A 19 32.46 -24.87 12.04
C LYS A 19 31.84 -23.77 11.21
N TRP A 20 31.89 -22.54 11.71
CA TRP A 20 31.52 -21.38 10.91
C TRP A 20 32.51 -21.21 9.74
N LEU A 21 31.93 -21.11 8.55
CA LEU A 21 32.67 -20.87 7.30
C LEU A 21 32.12 -19.56 6.72
N GLY A 22 32.94 -18.65 6.29
CA GLY A 22 32.51 -17.38 5.69
C GLY A 22 31.72 -17.59 4.39
N LYS A 23 31.88 -18.72 3.71
CA LYS A 23 31.18 -19.13 2.49
C LYS A 23 30.61 -20.52 2.68
N CYS A 24 29.35 -20.73 2.31
CA CYS A 24 28.73 -22.05 2.37
C CYS A 24 29.36 -22.98 1.30
N PRO A 25 29.84 -24.19 1.65
CA PRO A 25 30.47 -25.09 0.70
C PRO A 25 29.49 -25.76 -0.27
N ALA A 26 28.18 -25.70 0.01
CA ALA A 26 27.17 -26.35 -0.82
C ALA A 26 26.52 -25.40 -1.84
N CYS A 27 26.24 -24.14 -1.47
CA CYS A 27 25.62 -23.15 -2.35
C CYS A 27 26.51 -21.97 -2.67
N GLU A 28 27.73 -21.95 -2.15
CA GLU A 28 28.75 -20.93 -2.35
C GLU A 28 28.40 -19.50 -1.87
N GLU A 29 27.30 -19.31 -1.15
CA GLU A 29 26.84 -18.03 -0.66
C GLU A 29 27.66 -17.56 0.54
N TRP A 30 28.01 -16.25 0.57
CA TRP A 30 28.80 -15.65 1.65
C TRP A 30 27.93 -15.21 2.82
N GLY A 31 28.41 -15.41 4.06
CA GLY A 31 27.73 -14.96 5.27
C GLY A 31 26.38 -15.65 5.55
N SER A 32 26.10 -16.77 4.90
CA SER A 32 24.82 -17.49 4.96
C SER A 32 24.73 -18.55 6.08
N LEU A 33 25.81 -18.80 6.84
CA LEU A 33 25.85 -19.78 7.93
C LEU A 33 25.50 -19.15 9.28
N GLU A 34 24.43 -19.63 9.92
CA GLU A 34 23.98 -19.23 11.25
C GLU A 34 24.29 -20.30 12.29
N GLU A 35 24.60 -19.82 13.50
CA GLU A 35 24.86 -20.66 14.67
C GLU A 35 23.53 -21.24 15.18
N THR A 36 23.47 -22.58 15.27
CA THR A 36 22.31 -23.32 15.79
C THR A 36 22.79 -24.25 16.92
N ILE A 37 22.14 -24.17 18.07
CA ILE A 37 22.44 -25.03 19.20
C ILE A 37 21.66 -26.33 19.05
N SER A 38 22.35 -27.45 18.84
CA SER A 38 21.76 -28.79 18.83
C SER A 38 21.88 -29.42 20.22
N ALA A 39 20.74 -29.78 20.82
CA ALA A 39 20.74 -30.58 22.03
C ALA A 39 21.28 -31.98 21.71
N ALA A 40 22.16 -32.51 22.55
CA ALA A 40 22.69 -33.85 22.39
C ALA A 40 21.56 -34.90 22.57
N PRO A 41 21.49 -35.95 21.75
CA PRO A 41 20.47 -36.98 21.90
C PRO A 41 20.60 -37.65 23.27
N SER A 42 19.54 -37.59 24.09
CA SER A 42 19.47 -38.30 25.35
C SER A 42 19.44 -39.81 25.05
N LYS A 43 20.47 -40.52 25.45
CA LYS A 43 20.50 -41.97 25.43
C LYS A 43 19.62 -42.48 26.58
N ALA A 44 18.34 -42.69 26.31
CA ALA A 44 17.49 -43.62 27.04
C ALA A 44 17.54 -44.97 26.33
N PRO A 45 17.89 -46.08 27.01
CA PRO A 45 17.85 -47.38 26.35
C PRO A 45 16.43 -47.89 26.31
N GLY A 46 15.88 -48.00 25.12
CA GLY A 46 14.67 -48.77 24.89
C GLY A 46 13.42 -48.04 24.48
N ALA A 47 13.49 -47.26 23.40
CA ALA A 47 12.40 -47.08 22.46
C ALA A 47 13.00 -46.54 21.15
N ARG A 48 13.36 -47.41 20.26
CA ARG A 48 13.37 -47.10 18.83
C ARG A 48 11.90 -46.90 18.47
N THR A 49 11.42 -45.70 18.55
CA THR A 49 10.28 -45.24 17.76
C THR A 49 10.74 -45.27 16.31
N ALA A 50 10.66 -46.48 15.71
CA ALA A 50 10.61 -46.57 14.27
C ALA A 50 9.49 -45.61 13.83
N LEU A 51 9.79 -44.73 12.88
CA LEU A 51 8.76 -44.09 12.03
C LEU A 51 7.72 -45.20 11.78
N PRO A 52 6.41 -44.93 11.98
CA PRO A 52 5.41 -45.97 11.74
C PRO A 52 5.69 -46.50 10.34
N PRO A 53 5.73 -47.84 10.16
CA PRO A 53 6.02 -48.42 8.88
C PRO A 53 5.01 -47.86 7.90
N PHE A 54 5.49 -47.39 6.78
CA PHE A 54 4.70 -47.07 5.60
C PHE A 54 3.67 -48.16 5.43
N VAL A 55 2.40 -47.94 5.81
CA VAL A 55 1.31 -48.87 5.68
C VAL A 55 0.86 -48.85 4.24
N GLY A 56 1.64 -49.49 3.44
CA GLY A 56 1.45 -49.76 2.05
C GLY A 56 2.67 -50.58 1.63
N GLN A 57 2.64 -51.90 1.87
CA GLN A 57 3.55 -52.79 1.18
C GLN A 57 3.27 -52.66 -0.32
N SER A 58 3.85 -51.70 -0.97
CA SER A 58 3.88 -51.64 -2.43
C SER A 58 4.76 -52.79 -2.90
N LYS A 59 4.13 -53.93 -3.27
CA LYS A 59 4.81 -54.96 -4.01
C LYS A 59 5.29 -54.39 -5.32
N PRO A 60 6.48 -54.74 -5.81
CA PRO A 60 6.91 -54.32 -7.13
C PRO A 60 5.83 -54.65 -8.17
N GLN A 61 5.38 -53.61 -8.92
CA GLN A 61 4.36 -53.76 -9.96
C GLN A 61 5.05 -53.67 -11.34
N ARG A 62 4.53 -54.38 -12.32
CA ARG A 62 4.98 -54.25 -13.71
C ARG A 62 4.49 -52.93 -14.25
N LEU A 63 5.28 -52.24 -15.05
CA LEU A 63 4.93 -50.97 -15.66
C LEU A 63 3.59 -51.00 -16.42
N ALA A 64 3.27 -52.19 -17.02
CA ALA A 64 2.00 -52.39 -17.74
C ALA A 64 0.77 -52.42 -16.83
N ASP A 65 0.95 -52.79 -15.54
CA ASP A 65 -0.11 -52.94 -14.56
C ASP A 65 -0.36 -51.63 -13.75
N VAL A 66 0.47 -50.63 -13.95
CA VAL A 66 0.31 -49.32 -13.32
C VAL A 66 -0.68 -48.47 -14.15
N PRO A 67 -1.84 -48.09 -13.61
CA PRO A 67 -2.77 -47.23 -14.34
C PRO A 67 -2.12 -45.92 -14.71
N SER A 68 -2.33 -45.46 -15.95
CA SER A 68 -1.84 -44.14 -16.35
C SER A 68 -2.67 -43.04 -15.68
N PRO A 69 -2.10 -41.87 -15.35
CA PRO A 69 -2.82 -40.73 -14.79
C PRO A 69 -4.01 -40.25 -15.64
N ALA A 70 -3.99 -40.58 -16.93
CA ALA A 70 -5.08 -40.30 -17.86
C ALA A 70 -6.30 -41.24 -17.65
N GLN A 71 -6.08 -42.42 -17.03
CA GLN A 71 -7.13 -43.43 -16.75
C GLN A 71 -7.81 -43.19 -15.38
N GLU A 72 -7.13 -42.56 -14.41
CA GLU A 72 -7.66 -42.32 -13.06
C GLU A 72 -8.59 -41.12 -12.94
N GLY A 73 -8.79 -40.33 -13.98
CA GLY A 73 -9.65 -39.16 -14.00
C GLY A 73 -9.08 -37.98 -13.14
N ARG A 74 -8.90 -36.83 -13.73
CA ARG A 74 -8.48 -35.65 -13.01
C ARG A 74 -9.65 -34.99 -12.29
N ILE A 75 -9.39 -34.34 -11.16
CA ILE A 75 -10.38 -33.56 -10.43
C ILE A 75 -10.40 -32.15 -11.04
N LEU A 76 -11.58 -31.69 -11.47
CA LEU A 76 -11.75 -30.33 -11.99
C LEU A 76 -11.97 -29.36 -10.84
N SER A 77 -11.19 -28.29 -10.82
CA SER A 77 -11.29 -27.20 -9.82
C SER A 77 -12.56 -26.36 -9.99
N GLY A 78 -13.09 -26.34 -11.21
CA GLY A 78 -14.19 -25.46 -11.57
C GLY A 78 -13.77 -24.12 -12.16
N ILE A 79 -12.48 -23.91 -12.29
CA ILE A 79 -11.84 -22.77 -12.92
C ILE A 79 -11.02 -23.29 -14.10
N GLY A 80 -11.46 -23.04 -15.33
CA GLY A 80 -10.90 -23.66 -16.55
C GLY A 80 -9.44 -23.25 -16.78
N GLU A 81 -9.09 -22.00 -16.50
CA GLU A 81 -7.73 -21.49 -16.64
C GLU A 81 -6.79 -22.10 -15.58
N PHE A 82 -7.29 -22.38 -14.38
CA PHE A 82 -6.53 -23.10 -13.34
C PHE A 82 -6.29 -24.56 -13.71
N ASP A 83 -7.35 -25.26 -14.16
CA ASP A 83 -7.27 -26.64 -14.62
C ASP A 83 -6.32 -26.80 -15.81
N ARG A 84 -6.31 -25.83 -16.73
CA ARG A 84 -5.39 -25.80 -17.88
C ARG A 84 -3.94 -25.82 -17.42
N VAL A 85 -3.55 -24.90 -16.51
CA VAL A 85 -2.16 -24.79 -16.02
C VAL A 85 -1.72 -26.07 -15.29
N LEU A 86 -2.66 -26.78 -14.66
CA LEU A 86 -2.41 -28.10 -14.07
C LEU A 86 -2.30 -29.21 -15.12
N GLY A 87 -2.52 -28.92 -16.40
CA GLY A 87 -2.49 -29.91 -17.49
C GLY A 87 -3.80 -30.69 -17.65
N GLY A 88 -4.94 -30.06 -17.31
CA GLY A 88 -6.28 -30.61 -17.46
C GLY A 88 -6.97 -31.00 -16.14
N GLY A 89 -6.50 -30.43 -15.00
CA GLY A 89 -7.10 -30.62 -13.67
C GLY A 89 -6.15 -31.19 -12.63
N ILE A 90 -6.62 -31.29 -11.42
CA ILE A 90 -5.86 -31.71 -10.22
C ILE A 90 -5.64 -33.24 -10.26
N VAL A 91 -4.39 -33.66 -10.06
CA VAL A 91 -4.00 -35.08 -10.04
C VAL A 91 -4.09 -35.64 -8.63
N ARG A 92 -4.67 -36.85 -8.47
CA ARG A 92 -4.77 -37.51 -7.17
C ARG A 92 -3.39 -37.81 -6.57
N GLY A 93 -3.24 -37.55 -5.27
CA GLY A 93 -1.98 -37.72 -4.55
C GLY A 93 -0.87 -36.74 -4.92
N ALA A 94 -1.14 -35.74 -5.74
CA ALA A 94 -0.17 -34.70 -6.10
C ALA A 94 0.05 -33.71 -4.97
N LEU A 95 1.29 -33.29 -4.76
CA LEU A 95 1.64 -32.18 -3.91
C LEU A 95 1.99 -30.97 -4.79
N THR A 96 1.16 -29.93 -4.70
CA THR A 96 1.29 -28.73 -5.51
C THR A 96 1.67 -27.54 -4.63
N LEU A 97 2.75 -26.85 -4.96
CA LEU A 97 3.14 -25.58 -4.33
C LEU A 97 2.63 -24.44 -5.17
N ILE A 98 1.91 -23.52 -4.56
CA ILE A 98 1.46 -22.29 -5.18
C ILE A 98 2.19 -21.12 -4.51
N GLY A 99 3.03 -20.46 -5.28
CA GLY A 99 3.75 -19.24 -4.89
C GLY A 99 3.26 -18.04 -5.66
N GLY A 100 3.39 -16.90 -5.08
CA GLY A 100 3.11 -15.61 -5.72
C GLY A 100 3.50 -14.52 -4.75
N ASP A 101 3.85 -13.34 -5.27
CA ASP A 101 4.07 -12.18 -4.40
C ASP A 101 2.80 -11.94 -3.59
N PRO A 102 2.85 -11.97 -2.25
CA PRO A 102 1.70 -11.64 -1.43
C PRO A 102 1.27 -10.21 -1.76
N GLY A 103 0.06 -10.06 -2.29
CA GLY A 103 -0.47 -8.74 -2.65
C GLY A 103 0.31 -8.02 -3.77
N VAL A 104 0.73 -8.73 -4.83
CA VAL A 104 1.46 -8.13 -5.97
C VAL A 104 0.82 -6.82 -6.38
N GLY A 105 1.53 -5.71 -6.11
CA GLY A 105 1.15 -4.37 -6.52
C GLY A 105 0.16 -3.62 -5.60
N LYS A 106 -0.22 -4.14 -4.42
CA LYS A 106 -1.21 -3.52 -3.53
C LYS A 106 -0.57 -3.04 -2.23
N CYS A 107 0.35 -2.08 -2.29
CA CYS A 107 1.12 -1.66 -1.11
C CYS A 107 1.06 -0.16 -0.87
N LEU A 108 1.24 0.22 0.39
CA LEU A 108 1.32 1.59 0.87
C LEU A 108 2.74 1.93 1.31
N ALA A 109 3.16 3.18 1.16
CA ALA A 109 4.43 3.66 1.72
C ALA A 109 4.40 3.61 3.26
N GLY A 110 5.55 3.36 3.89
CA GLY A 110 5.64 3.23 5.34
C GLY A 110 5.20 4.46 6.15
N SER A 111 5.19 5.62 5.52
CA SER A 111 4.72 6.88 6.12
C SER A 111 3.21 7.04 6.14
N GLU A 112 2.46 6.19 5.40
CA GLU A 112 0.99 6.29 5.38
C GLU A 112 0.40 5.90 6.72
N ARG A 113 -0.56 6.70 7.19
CA ARG A 113 -1.11 6.53 8.52
C ARG A 113 -2.40 5.75 8.52
N VAL A 114 -2.53 4.85 9.47
CA VAL A 114 -3.70 4.02 9.68
C VAL A 114 -4.36 4.40 11.02
N PHE A 115 -5.67 4.41 11.05
CA PHE A 115 -6.46 4.85 12.18
C PHE A 115 -6.97 3.67 13.02
N ASP A 116 -6.70 3.72 14.33
CA ASP A 116 -7.26 2.78 15.31
C ASP A 116 -8.58 3.33 15.88
N PRO A 117 -9.73 2.74 15.56
CA PRO A 117 -11.02 3.25 16.01
C PRO A 117 -11.30 3.08 17.51
N ILE A 118 -10.57 2.21 18.22
CA ILE A 118 -10.74 1.97 19.66
C ILE A 118 -9.95 2.98 20.48
N SER A 119 -8.66 3.10 20.22
CA SER A 119 -7.82 4.04 20.96
C SER A 119 -7.90 5.47 20.42
N GLY A 120 -8.41 5.65 19.22
CA GLY A 120 -8.36 6.91 18.48
C GLY A 120 -6.99 7.26 17.92
N ALA A 121 -5.99 6.40 18.08
CA ALA A 121 -4.62 6.65 17.66
C ALA A 121 -4.48 6.63 16.12
N TYR A 122 -3.50 7.38 15.60
CA TYR A 122 -3.27 7.54 14.18
C TYR A 122 -1.79 7.41 13.88
N PHE A 123 -1.35 6.19 13.53
CA PHE A 123 0.05 5.82 13.40
C PHE A 123 0.46 5.54 11.96
N PRO A 124 1.76 5.70 11.61
CA PRO A 124 2.32 5.14 10.39
C PRO A 124 2.04 3.63 10.28
N ILE A 125 1.82 3.15 9.07
CA ILE A 125 1.52 1.72 8.83
C ILE A 125 2.63 0.80 9.38
N THR A 126 3.87 1.27 9.43
CA THR A 126 5.02 0.53 9.99
C THR A 126 4.87 0.18 11.47
N GLU A 127 4.09 0.94 12.23
CA GLU A 127 3.87 0.68 13.67
C GLU A 127 2.79 -0.38 13.94
N TRP A 128 2.24 -0.97 12.88
CA TRP A 128 1.22 -2.01 12.98
C TRP A 128 1.79 -3.44 12.96
N ALA A 129 3.10 -3.59 12.74
CA ALA A 129 3.77 -4.89 12.60
C ALA A 129 3.60 -5.81 13.82
N ASP A 130 3.68 -5.27 15.03
CA ASP A 130 3.66 -6.03 16.29
C ASP A 130 2.33 -5.88 17.07
N GLN A 131 1.36 -5.17 16.53
CA GLN A 131 0.17 -4.77 17.27
C GLN A 131 -1.10 -5.23 16.58
N LYS A 132 -1.82 -6.15 17.22
CA LYS A 132 -3.17 -6.61 16.82
C LYS A 132 -4.24 -5.54 17.10
N ARG A 133 -4.06 -4.34 16.56
CA ARG A 133 -5.02 -3.23 16.69
C ARG A 133 -6.07 -3.33 15.58
N PRO A 134 -7.32 -2.95 15.82
CA PRO A 134 -8.34 -2.89 14.78
C PRO A 134 -8.10 -1.69 13.86
N VAL A 135 -8.56 -1.82 12.63
CA VAL A 135 -8.62 -0.76 11.62
C VAL A 135 -10.08 -0.46 11.27
N LEU A 136 -10.34 0.61 10.54
CA LEU A 136 -11.66 0.84 9.95
C LEU A 136 -11.75 0.21 8.57
N THR A 137 -12.79 -0.57 8.33
CA THR A 137 -13.18 -1.12 7.04
C THR A 137 -14.54 -0.56 6.60
N LEU A 138 -14.75 -0.47 5.29
CA LEU A 138 -16.03 -0.10 4.71
C LEU A 138 -16.86 -1.36 4.47
N GLU A 139 -18.02 -1.44 5.07
CA GLU A 139 -18.97 -2.52 4.85
C GLU A 139 -19.70 -2.33 3.50
N LYS A 140 -19.67 -3.36 2.63
CA LYS A 140 -20.21 -3.28 1.26
C LYS A 140 -21.71 -3.01 1.17
N ASN A 141 -22.48 -3.59 2.08
CA ASN A 141 -23.94 -3.54 2.01
C ASN A 141 -24.53 -2.21 2.47
N THR A 142 -23.87 -1.56 3.43
CA THR A 142 -24.33 -0.33 4.08
C THR A 142 -23.57 0.90 3.64
N TYR A 143 -22.33 0.74 3.14
CA TYR A 143 -21.35 1.80 2.94
C TYR A 143 -21.02 2.56 4.24
N CYS A 144 -21.12 1.88 5.39
CA CYS A 144 -20.72 2.40 6.68
C CYS A 144 -19.34 1.92 7.07
N LEU A 145 -18.59 2.74 7.80
CA LEU A 145 -17.29 2.40 8.36
C LEU A 145 -17.44 1.69 9.69
N VAL A 146 -16.87 0.50 9.80
CA VAL A 146 -16.91 -0.33 11.00
C VAL A 146 -15.51 -0.75 11.44
N PRO A 147 -15.25 -0.93 12.75
CA PRO A 147 -13.99 -1.50 13.23
C PRO A 147 -13.83 -2.95 12.77
N ALA A 148 -12.64 -3.30 12.29
CA ALA A 148 -12.30 -4.65 11.88
C ALA A 148 -10.90 -5.04 12.38
N ALA A 149 -10.72 -6.31 12.72
CA ALA A 149 -9.42 -6.83 13.11
C ALA A 149 -8.50 -7.01 11.90
N ILE A 150 -7.20 -6.78 12.10
CA ILE A 150 -6.18 -7.19 11.15
C ILE A 150 -5.77 -8.64 11.39
N SER A 151 -5.58 -9.39 10.31
CA SER A 151 -5.05 -10.76 10.40
C SER A 151 -3.55 -10.82 10.14
N GLN A 152 -3.03 -9.99 9.24
CA GLN A 152 -1.62 -10.01 8.84
C GLN A 152 -1.09 -8.61 8.52
N PHE A 153 0.22 -8.46 8.72
CA PHE A 153 1.00 -7.31 8.31
C PHE A 153 2.09 -7.78 7.35
N HIS A 154 2.18 -7.15 6.17
CA HIS A 154 3.11 -7.54 5.12
C HIS A 154 4.16 -6.46 4.89
N VAL A 155 5.43 -6.90 4.76
CA VAL A 155 6.55 -6.04 4.35
C VAL A 155 6.94 -6.44 2.92
N ASN A 156 6.59 -5.60 1.94
CA ASN A 156 6.68 -5.95 0.52
C ASN A 156 7.92 -5.33 -0.18
N GLY A 157 8.97 -5.03 0.59
CA GLY A 157 10.24 -4.54 0.07
C GLY A 157 10.16 -3.11 -0.48
N ILE A 158 11.14 -2.75 -1.30
CA ILE A 158 11.21 -1.42 -1.95
C ILE A 158 10.51 -1.52 -3.30
N GLN A 159 9.52 -0.64 -3.54
CA GLN A 159 8.78 -0.57 -4.80
C GLN A 159 8.64 0.88 -5.26
N GLU A 160 8.36 1.04 -6.55
CA GLU A 160 7.95 2.35 -7.09
C GLU A 160 6.62 2.77 -6.50
N ILE A 161 6.54 4.02 -6.09
CA ILE A 161 5.33 4.60 -5.53
C ILE A 161 4.91 5.85 -6.28
N VAL A 162 3.63 6.14 -6.22
CA VAL A 162 3.02 7.37 -6.68
C VAL A 162 2.40 8.11 -5.51
N GLU A 163 2.38 9.43 -5.56
CA GLU A 163 1.62 10.28 -4.63
C GLU A 163 0.36 10.76 -5.33
N VAL A 164 -0.79 10.30 -4.84
CA VAL A 164 -2.11 10.77 -5.24
C VAL A 164 -2.48 11.94 -4.33
N THR A 165 -2.78 13.09 -4.91
CA THR A 165 -3.29 14.25 -4.16
C THR A 165 -4.72 14.53 -4.57
N THR A 166 -5.63 14.64 -3.60
CA THR A 166 -7.03 14.93 -3.83
C THR A 166 -7.33 16.43 -3.77
N ARG A 167 -8.56 16.81 -4.14
CA ARG A 167 -9.06 18.19 -4.11
C ARG A 167 -9.16 18.75 -2.68
N LEU A 168 -9.43 17.89 -1.70
CA LEU A 168 -9.36 18.26 -0.28
C LEU A 168 -7.92 18.38 0.23
N GLY A 169 -6.92 17.99 -0.56
CA GLY A 169 -5.51 18.02 -0.18
C GLY A 169 -5.08 16.81 0.63
N LYS A 170 -5.88 15.74 0.69
CA LYS A 170 -5.46 14.44 1.20
C LYS A 170 -4.43 13.84 0.27
N THR A 171 -3.48 13.12 0.80
CA THR A 171 -2.42 12.48 0.00
C THR A 171 -2.32 11.01 0.37
N LEU A 172 -2.13 10.17 -0.64
CA LEU A 172 -1.87 8.74 -0.51
C LEU A 172 -0.62 8.39 -1.30
N ARG A 173 0.37 7.79 -0.66
CA ARG A 173 1.59 7.27 -1.28
C ARG A 173 1.50 5.76 -1.33
N CYS A 174 1.32 5.24 -2.52
CA CYS A 174 1.06 3.83 -2.75
C CYS A 174 1.70 3.36 -4.06
N THR A 175 1.72 2.06 -4.27
CA THR A 175 2.11 1.49 -5.57
C THR A 175 1.10 1.90 -6.66
N PRO A 176 1.50 2.07 -7.93
CA PRO A 176 0.58 2.44 -9.03
C PRO A 176 -0.61 1.48 -9.18
N THR A 177 -0.40 0.21 -8.89
CA THR A 177 -1.41 -0.85 -8.99
C THR A 177 -2.31 -0.97 -7.75
N HIS A 178 -2.11 -0.13 -6.73
CA HIS A 178 -2.91 -0.16 -5.51
C HIS A 178 -4.38 0.20 -5.82
N PRO A 179 -5.35 -0.68 -5.51
CA PRO A 179 -6.74 -0.38 -5.80
C PRO A 179 -7.32 0.58 -4.78
N VAL A 180 -8.02 1.58 -5.28
CA VAL A 180 -8.77 2.56 -4.50
C VAL A 180 -10.24 2.53 -4.93
N LEU A 181 -11.14 2.81 -4.02
CA LEU A 181 -12.57 2.76 -4.30
C LEU A 181 -13.00 4.01 -5.07
N THR A 182 -13.58 3.79 -6.25
CA THR A 182 -14.19 4.81 -7.12
C THR A 182 -15.71 4.62 -7.18
N PRO A 183 -16.49 5.56 -7.75
CA PRO A 183 -17.93 5.37 -7.97
C PRO A 183 -18.28 4.15 -8.82
N ASP A 184 -17.35 3.74 -9.71
CA ASP A 184 -17.51 2.59 -10.60
C ASP A 184 -16.90 1.30 -10.03
N GLY A 185 -16.55 1.27 -8.74
CA GLY A 185 -15.91 0.14 -8.07
C GLY A 185 -14.42 0.36 -7.80
N TRP A 186 -13.72 -0.72 -7.47
CA TRP A 186 -12.29 -0.72 -7.17
C TRP A 186 -11.47 -0.61 -8.44
N LYS A 187 -10.62 0.42 -8.53
CA LYS A 187 -9.70 0.63 -9.64
C LYS A 187 -8.27 0.87 -9.16
N PRO A 188 -7.26 0.33 -9.83
CA PRO A 188 -5.87 0.65 -9.52
C PRO A 188 -5.59 2.14 -9.82
N VAL A 189 -4.70 2.75 -9.03
CA VAL A 189 -4.36 4.16 -9.19
C VAL A 189 -3.80 4.47 -10.57
N SER A 190 -3.12 3.51 -11.21
CA SER A 190 -2.58 3.65 -12.58
C SER A 190 -3.63 3.87 -13.66
N GLU A 191 -4.87 3.45 -13.44
CA GLU A 191 -5.99 3.63 -14.38
C GLU A 191 -6.74 4.95 -14.17
N LEU A 192 -6.35 5.71 -13.15
CA LEU A 192 -7.05 6.92 -12.78
C LEU A 192 -6.36 8.17 -13.32
N CYS A 193 -7.17 9.15 -13.67
CA CYS A 193 -6.74 10.46 -14.14
C CYS A 193 -7.17 11.56 -13.17
N PRO A 194 -6.53 12.75 -13.21
CA PRO A 194 -7.06 13.93 -12.57
C PRO A 194 -8.52 14.18 -12.96
N GLY A 195 -9.38 14.42 -11.97
CA GLY A 195 -10.84 14.53 -12.15
C GLY A 195 -11.61 13.28 -11.72
N ALA A 196 -10.98 12.10 -11.66
CA ALA A 196 -11.58 10.89 -11.08
C ALA A 196 -11.86 11.08 -9.58
N ARG A 197 -12.83 10.34 -9.04
CA ARG A 197 -13.24 10.46 -7.64
C ARG A 197 -12.87 9.24 -6.84
N LEU A 198 -12.36 9.46 -5.63
CA LEU A 198 -11.99 8.44 -4.66
C LEU A 198 -12.90 8.46 -3.46
N ALA A 199 -13.17 7.29 -2.91
CA ALA A 199 -13.86 7.15 -1.65
C ALA A 199 -12.96 7.58 -0.48
N SER A 200 -13.46 8.46 0.34
CA SER A 200 -12.84 8.99 1.55
C SER A 200 -13.87 8.93 2.68
N PRO A 201 -13.49 8.70 3.93
CA PRO A 201 -14.38 8.87 5.05
C PRO A 201 -15.00 10.27 5.07
N ARG A 202 -16.32 10.32 5.25
CA ARG A 202 -17.06 11.57 5.43
C ARG A 202 -16.98 12.09 6.87
N ALA A 203 -16.90 11.16 7.80
CA ALA A 203 -16.67 11.40 9.22
C ALA A 203 -15.97 10.19 9.82
N LEU A 204 -15.22 10.42 10.90
CA LEU A 204 -14.58 9.37 11.69
C LEU A 204 -14.98 9.55 13.17
N PRO A 205 -16.24 9.29 13.56
CA PRO A 205 -16.75 9.62 14.88
C PRO A 205 -16.25 8.68 15.99
N PHE A 206 -15.00 8.29 15.92
CA PHE A 206 -14.32 7.43 16.87
C PHE A 206 -13.35 8.28 17.71
N PHE A 207 -13.50 8.24 19.03
CA PHE A 207 -12.71 9.02 19.98
C PHE A 207 -12.05 8.08 20.98
N GLY A 208 -10.87 8.46 21.45
CA GLY A 208 -10.19 7.68 22.48
C GLY A 208 -10.84 7.82 23.87
N SER A 209 -10.31 7.09 24.81
CA SER A 209 -10.76 7.07 26.20
C SER A 209 -9.66 7.45 27.20
N GLN A 210 -8.54 7.98 26.71
CA GLN A 210 -7.40 8.36 27.55
C GLN A 210 -7.44 9.87 27.83
N PRO A 211 -7.99 10.29 28.99
CA PRO A 211 -8.06 11.71 29.33
C PRO A 211 -6.67 12.24 29.72
N LEU A 212 -6.44 13.51 29.43
CA LEU A 212 -5.33 14.30 29.95
C LEU A 212 -5.87 15.45 30.82
N ASP A 213 -5.00 16.03 31.64
CA ASP A 213 -5.37 17.25 32.36
C ASP A 213 -5.64 18.37 31.36
N GLU A 214 -6.71 19.15 31.60
CA GLU A 214 -7.12 20.21 30.69
C GLU A 214 -6.00 21.23 30.43
N GLU A 215 -5.22 21.55 31.45
CA GLU A 215 -4.08 22.45 31.38
C GLU A 215 -2.96 21.90 30.48
N VAL A 216 -2.75 20.59 30.51
CA VAL A 216 -1.80 19.94 29.58
C VAL A 216 -2.30 20.01 28.15
N ILE A 217 -3.58 19.77 27.90
CA ILE A 217 -4.20 19.87 26.58
C ILE A 217 -4.05 21.28 26.02
N LYS A 218 -4.36 22.29 26.83
CA LYS A 218 -4.22 23.70 26.46
C LYS A 218 -2.76 24.06 26.17
N LEU A 219 -1.83 23.62 27.03
CA LEU A 219 -0.41 23.82 26.83
C LEU A 219 0.07 23.24 25.50
N LEU A 220 -0.33 22.00 25.17
CA LEU A 220 0.02 21.36 23.91
C LEU A 220 -0.52 22.17 22.71
N ALA A 221 -1.76 22.68 22.78
CA ALA A 221 -2.35 23.51 21.74
C ALA A 221 -1.58 24.83 21.56
N TYR A 222 -1.21 25.52 22.65
CA TYR A 222 -0.41 26.75 22.59
C TYR A 222 0.98 26.50 21.99
N ILE A 223 1.64 25.40 22.33
CA ILE A 223 2.96 25.07 21.80
C ILE A 223 2.90 24.78 20.30
N LEU A 224 1.83 24.13 19.85
CA LEU A 224 1.65 23.82 18.42
C LEU A 224 1.29 25.05 17.59
N SER A 225 0.70 26.07 18.19
CA SER A 225 0.45 27.36 17.55
C SER A 225 1.76 28.17 17.38
N ASP A 226 1.72 29.47 17.43
CA ASP A 226 2.83 30.39 17.14
C ASP A 226 3.91 30.47 18.24
N CYS A 227 4.05 29.40 19.05
CA CYS A 227 4.99 29.34 20.14
C CYS A 227 6.39 28.85 19.71
N SER A 228 7.45 29.53 20.16
CA SER A 228 8.82 29.02 20.08
C SER A 228 9.10 28.08 21.27
N ALA A 229 9.25 26.78 21.02
CA ALA A 229 9.53 25.78 22.04
C ALA A 229 11.01 25.71 22.47
N GLN A 230 11.88 26.52 21.88
CA GLN A 230 13.34 26.49 22.16
C GLN A 230 13.73 27.17 23.46
N SER A 231 13.00 28.21 23.87
CA SER A 231 13.34 29.06 25.03
C SER A 231 12.25 29.19 26.09
N GLY A 232 11.13 28.48 25.93
CA GLY A 232 9.97 28.58 26.80
C GLY A 232 8.67 28.74 26.00
N VAL A 233 7.52 28.73 26.69
CA VAL A 233 6.23 28.98 26.06
C VAL A 233 6.02 30.47 25.97
N CYS A 234 5.99 30.98 24.73
CA CYS A 234 5.72 32.39 24.44
C CYS A 234 4.64 32.47 23.35
N VAL A 235 3.49 32.98 23.71
CA VAL A 235 2.33 33.14 22.81
C VAL A 235 2.11 34.63 22.51
N THR A 236 1.86 34.98 21.26
CA THR A 236 1.51 36.35 20.89
C THR A 236 -0.01 36.41 20.61
N SER A 237 -0.75 37.19 21.40
CA SER A 237 -2.21 37.27 21.26
C SER A 237 -2.76 38.68 21.53
N VAL A 238 -3.89 38.97 20.94
CA VAL A 238 -4.75 40.15 21.25
C VAL A 238 -5.95 39.76 22.10
N LEU A 239 -6.16 38.51 22.36
CA LEU A 239 -7.34 37.96 23.01
C LEU A 239 -7.18 37.94 24.52
N PRO A 240 -8.08 38.61 25.28
CA PRO A 240 -8.06 38.56 26.74
C PRO A 240 -8.32 37.17 27.30
N GLU A 241 -9.09 36.33 26.56
CA GLU A 241 -9.35 34.94 26.93
C GLU A 241 -8.06 34.10 26.96
N VAL A 242 -7.15 34.31 26.02
CA VAL A 242 -5.82 33.65 25.97
C VAL A 242 -4.94 34.09 27.13
N GLU A 243 -4.98 35.40 27.48
CA GLU A 243 -4.20 35.93 28.60
C GLU A 243 -4.71 35.33 29.94
N ALA A 244 -6.01 35.27 30.14
CA ALA A 244 -6.64 34.67 31.33
C ALA A 244 -6.31 33.16 31.44
N ASP A 245 -6.41 32.43 30.34
CA ASP A 245 -6.13 31.00 30.30
C ASP A 245 -4.66 30.70 30.58
N LEU A 246 -3.73 31.51 30.05
CA LEU A 246 -2.28 31.41 30.34
C LEU A 246 -1.93 31.76 31.80
N HIS A 247 -2.71 32.61 32.45
CA HIS A 247 -2.58 32.82 33.90
C HIS A 247 -2.94 31.58 34.71
N CYS A 248 -4.04 30.91 34.35
CA CYS A 248 -4.43 29.64 34.99
C CYS A 248 -3.34 28.56 34.76
N LEU A 249 -2.85 28.45 33.53
CA LEU A 249 -1.79 27.53 33.17
C LEU A 249 -0.47 27.82 33.92
N ALA A 250 -0.12 29.08 34.09
CA ALA A 250 1.06 29.48 34.87
C ALA A 250 0.95 29.01 36.32
N ASN A 251 -0.21 29.20 36.93
CA ASN A 251 -0.47 28.74 38.30
C ASN A 251 -0.40 27.20 38.41
N TYR A 252 -1.02 26.47 37.46
CA TYR A 252 -0.96 25.01 37.40
C TYR A 252 0.48 24.48 37.32
N LEU A 253 1.32 25.14 36.54
CA LEU A 253 2.73 24.76 36.34
C LEU A 253 3.66 25.30 37.42
N GLY A 254 3.18 26.06 38.40
CA GLY A 254 4.02 26.74 39.40
C GLY A 254 4.96 27.79 38.75
N MET A 255 4.52 28.42 37.66
CA MET A 255 5.23 29.43 36.89
C MET A 255 4.58 30.78 37.03
N SER A 256 5.19 31.85 36.50
CA SER A 256 4.63 33.17 36.38
C SER A 256 4.39 33.54 34.91
N LEU A 257 3.32 34.28 34.63
CA LEU A 257 3.09 34.85 33.32
C LEU A 257 3.71 36.25 33.26
N ARG A 258 4.61 36.49 32.32
CA ARG A 258 5.09 37.84 31.96
C ARG A 258 4.42 38.31 30.70
N VAL A 259 3.89 39.51 30.75
CA VAL A 259 3.17 40.16 29.66
C VAL A 259 4.03 41.34 29.15
N TYR A 260 4.37 41.29 27.86
CA TYR A 260 5.13 42.34 27.19
C TYR A 260 4.27 43.00 26.10
N ALA A 261 4.25 44.34 26.07
CA ALA A 261 3.67 45.04 24.95
C ALA A 261 4.62 44.97 23.72
N LYS A 262 4.09 44.59 22.57
CA LYS A 262 4.83 44.53 21.33
C LYS A 262 4.77 45.94 20.65
N ALA A 263 5.91 46.61 20.48
CA ALA A 263 5.98 47.88 19.88
C ALA A 263 5.29 47.93 18.48
N GLY A 264 4.40 48.91 18.26
CA GLY A 264 3.65 49.03 17.01
C GLY A 264 2.54 47.99 16.76
N SER A 265 2.16 47.19 17.75
CA SER A 265 1.09 46.16 17.64
C SER A 265 0.13 46.27 18.83
N ARG A 266 -1.16 45.87 18.57
CA ARG A 266 -2.12 45.68 19.66
C ARG A 266 -1.90 44.33 20.38
N ALA A 267 -1.09 43.46 19.81
CA ALA A 267 -0.84 42.12 20.38
C ALA A 267 0.13 42.20 21.56
N LYS A 268 -0.15 41.44 22.57
CA LYS A 268 0.73 41.21 23.73
C LYS A 268 1.55 39.94 23.52
N GLN A 269 2.78 39.94 23.96
CA GLN A 269 3.61 38.77 24.05
C GLN A 269 3.52 38.21 25.49
N LEU A 270 3.01 37.00 25.59
CA LEU A 270 2.66 36.32 26.84
C LEU A 270 3.66 35.16 27.04
N SER A 271 4.56 35.30 28.04
CA SER A 271 5.63 34.34 28.27
C SER A 271 5.50 33.66 29.62
N LEU A 272 5.44 32.33 29.63
CA LEU A 272 5.53 31.54 30.85
C LEU A 272 7.00 31.50 31.31
N VAL A 273 7.24 32.08 32.48
CA VAL A 273 8.58 32.16 33.09
C VAL A 273 8.58 31.50 34.46
N ILE A 274 9.72 30.92 34.84
CA ILE A 274 9.88 30.30 36.14
C ILE A 274 9.88 31.42 37.19
N SER A 275 9.05 31.31 38.19
CA SER A 275 8.96 32.29 39.31
C SER A 275 10.33 32.41 40.00
N GLY A 276 10.94 33.60 39.97
CA GLY A 276 12.34 33.76 40.17
C GLY A 276 12.78 34.52 41.42
N GLY A 277 12.16 34.39 42.58
CA GLY A 277 12.70 34.95 43.82
C GLY A 277 13.92 34.16 44.39
N ALA A 278 13.81 32.86 44.52
CA ALA A 278 14.84 31.95 45.02
C ALA A 278 15.98 31.71 44.01
N ARG A 279 15.71 31.66 42.75
CA ARG A 279 16.66 31.32 41.67
C ARG A 279 17.67 32.39 41.30
N GLY A 280 17.39 33.64 41.57
CA GLY A 280 18.40 34.70 41.46
C GLY A 280 19.49 34.55 42.49
N LYS A 281 19.14 34.14 43.69
CA LYS A 281 20.08 33.85 44.79
C LYS A 281 20.90 32.59 44.46
N ASP A 282 20.23 31.49 44.06
CA ASP A 282 20.91 30.21 43.75
C ASP A 282 21.90 30.35 42.58
N ARG A 283 21.64 31.20 41.62
CA ARG A 283 22.58 31.53 40.53
C ARG A 283 23.76 32.31 41.03
N ALA A 284 23.54 33.30 41.87
CA ALA A 284 24.60 34.12 42.44
C ALA A 284 25.48 33.29 43.36
N ASP A 285 24.88 32.39 44.16
CA ASP A 285 25.60 31.49 45.05
C ASP A 285 26.43 30.48 44.23
N PHE A 286 25.87 29.87 43.19
CA PHE A 286 26.63 29.02 42.28
C PHE A 286 27.76 29.77 41.57
N GLN A 287 27.50 30.95 41.05
CA GLN A 287 28.51 31.81 40.41
C GLN A 287 29.65 32.12 41.37
N THR A 288 29.31 32.50 42.58
CA THR A 288 30.29 32.81 43.61
C THR A 288 31.14 31.58 43.99
N ALA A 289 30.50 30.43 44.17
CA ALA A 289 31.16 29.16 44.45
C ALA A 289 32.09 28.75 43.29
N LEU A 290 31.59 28.80 42.05
CA LEU A 290 32.36 28.46 40.83
C LEU A 290 33.61 29.33 40.70
N VAL A 291 33.49 30.65 40.86
CA VAL A 291 34.61 31.58 40.77
C VAL A 291 35.61 31.35 41.93
N SER A 292 35.10 31.10 43.15
CA SER A 292 35.94 30.82 44.33
C SER A 292 36.73 29.54 44.17
N LEU A 293 36.05 28.43 43.86
CA LEU A 293 36.68 27.12 43.69
C LEU A 293 37.70 27.10 42.55
N ARG A 294 37.37 27.71 41.42
CA ARG A 294 38.29 27.85 40.30
C ARG A 294 39.57 28.64 40.74
N ASN A 295 39.40 29.72 41.53
CA ASN A 295 40.55 30.50 42.02
C ASN A 295 41.39 29.70 43.00
N GLN A 296 40.77 28.94 43.92
CA GLN A 296 41.48 28.04 44.83
C GLN A 296 42.30 26.98 44.08
N LYS A 297 41.71 26.38 43.06
CA LYS A 297 42.37 25.34 42.21
C LYS A 297 43.35 25.94 41.20
N LYS A 298 43.44 27.28 41.08
CA LYS A 298 44.31 28.00 40.13
C LYS A 298 44.17 27.54 38.67
N VAL A 299 43.00 27.12 38.25
CA VAL A 299 42.73 26.67 36.89
C VAL A 299 42.29 27.84 36.02
N SER A 300 42.78 27.98 34.79
CA SER A 300 42.28 28.99 33.85
C SER A 300 40.91 28.61 33.28
N TRP A 301 40.07 29.62 32.94
CA TRP A 301 38.75 29.38 32.34
C TRP A 301 38.82 28.55 31.07
N MET A 302 39.85 28.74 30.24
CA MET A 302 40.04 27.94 29.01
C MET A 302 40.44 26.49 29.32
N ALA A 303 41.26 26.26 30.37
CA ALA A 303 41.60 24.90 30.79
C ALA A 303 40.38 24.18 31.37
N LEU A 304 39.60 24.85 32.23
CA LEU A 304 38.36 24.33 32.77
C LEU A 304 37.34 23.99 31.71
N ALA A 305 37.17 24.85 30.68
CA ALA A 305 36.27 24.58 29.55
C ALA A 305 36.67 23.30 28.78
N ARG A 306 37.98 23.08 28.59
CA ARG A 306 38.49 21.84 27.97
C ARG A 306 38.25 20.60 28.83
N GLN A 307 38.47 20.70 30.12
CA GLN A 307 38.27 19.57 31.06
C GLN A 307 36.78 19.16 31.12
N VAL A 308 35.89 20.14 31.16
CA VAL A 308 34.45 19.92 31.18
C VAL A 308 33.92 19.46 29.80
N GLY A 309 34.66 19.72 28.71
CA GLY A 309 34.27 19.38 27.35
C GLY A 309 33.20 20.31 26.76
N VAL A 310 33.22 21.59 27.13
CA VAL A 310 32.27 22.60 26.64
C VAL A 310 33.01 23.77 26.00
N PRO A 311 32.39 24.50 25.04
CA PRO A 311 32.94 25.73 24.49
C PRO A 311 33.15 26.79 25.61
N HIS A 312 34.24 27.56 25.51
CA HIS A 312 34.53 28.63 26.49
C HIS A 312 33.37 29.65 26.57
N SER A 313 32.73 29.96 25.47
CA SER A 313 31.54 30.83 25.44
C SER A 313 30.39 30.31 26.29
N ARG A 314 30.20 28.99 26.36
CA ARG A 314 29.19 28.36 27.22
C ARG A 314 29.60 28.37 28.69
N LEU A 315 30.83 28.08 28.99
CA LEU A 315 31.34 28.20 30.36
C LEU A 315 31.25 29.66 30.84
N ARG A 316 31.47 30.63 29.94
CA ARG A 316 31.36 32.05 30.23
C ARG A 316 29.97 32.42 30.76
N THR A 317 28.91 31.96 30.16
CA THR A 317 27.54 32.24 30.65
C THR A 317 27.27 31.69 32.03
N TRP A 318 28.05 30.71 32.51
CA TRP A 318 27.95 30.17 33.86
C TRP A 318 28.66 31.06 34.90
N TYR A 319 29.88 31.51 34.60
CA TYR A 319 30.60 32.39 35.52
C TYR A 319 30.19 33.88 35.44
N ASP A 320 29.57 34.31 34.35
CA ASP A 320 28.91 35.62 34.26
C ASP A 320 27.54 35.62 34.97
N GLY A 321 27.03 34.45 35.37
CA GLY A 321 25.75 34.31 36.07
C GLY A 321 24.53 34.37 35.19
N ASP A 322 24.70 34.32 33.84
CA ASP A 322 23.61 34.38 32.90
C ASP A 322 22.77 33.10 32.89
N CYS A 323 23.39 31.94 33.10
CA CYS A 323 22.72 30.66 33.24
C CYS A 323 23.50 29.69 34.17
N VAL A 324 22.86 28.57 34.52
CA VAL A 324 23.48 27.45 35.23
C VAL A 324 23.73 26.28 34.28
N PRO A 325 24.76 25.45 34.52
CA PRO A 325 25.03 24.27 33.71
C PRO A 325 23.86 23.27 33.69
N SER A 326 23.79 22.42 32.66
CA SER A 326 22.92 21.24 32.66
C SER A 326 23.36 20.26 33.76
N PRO A 327 22.51 19.34 34.26
CA PRO A 327 22.92 18.35 35.26
C PRO A 327 24.16 17.57 34.86
N VAL A 328 24.28 17.18 33.60
CA VAL A 328 25.42 16.46 33.03
C VAL A 328 26.68 17.34 33.00
N ASP A 329 26.53 18.60 32.60
CA ASP A 329 27.63 19.56 32.58
C ASP A 329 28.03 19.97 33.99
N PHE A 330 27.09 19.98 34.94
CA PHE A 330 27.33 20.26 36.35
C PHE A 330 28.19 19.16 37.00
N GLU A 331 27.85 17.90 36.76
CA GLU A 331 28.63 16.75 37.21
C GLU A 331 30.06 16.77 36.63
N ARG A 332 30.17 17.09 35.33
CA ARG A 332 31.49 17.25 34.69
C ARG A 332 32.28 18.41 35.26
N LEU A 333 31.59 19.50 35.60
CA LEU A 333 32.22 20.66 36.19
C LEU A 333 32.73 20.39 37.62
N ALA A 334 31.92 19.69 38.42
CA ALA A 334 32.33 19.25 39.78
C ALA A 334 33.51 18.28 39.69
N ALA A 335 33.48 17.32 38.79
CA ALA A 335 34.60 16.40 38.54
C ALA A 335 35.86 17.12 38.04
N ALA A 336 35.73 18.10 37.13
CA ALA A 336 36.86 18.87 36.60
C ALA A 336 37.50 19.78 37.65
N LEU A 337 36.73 20.22 38.67
CA LEU A 337 37.22 20.99 39.82
C LEU A 337 37.63 20.08 41.00
N GLU A 338 37.40 18.78 40.91
CA GLU A 338 37.66 17.79 41.96
C GLU A 338 37.02 18.19 43.31
N VAL A 339 35.75 18.58 43.25
CA VAL A 339 34.97 19.00 44.44
C VAL A 339 33.67 18.23 44.52
N ASP A 340 33.08 18.15 45.70
CA ASP A 340 31.72 17.61 45.83
C ASP A 340 30.68 18.57 45.18
N ALA A 341 29.63 18.00 44.62
CA ALA A 341 28.53 18.78 44.06
C ALA A 341 27.95 19.79 45.08
N ALA A 342 27.98 19.45 46.37
CA ALA A 342 27.53 20.33 47.46
C ALA A 342 28.43 21.55 47.69
N GLU A 343 29.73 21.46 47.39
CA GLU A 343 30.65 22.62 47.50
C GLU A 343 30.44 23.62 46.35
N LEU A 344 30.08 23.10 45.17
CA LEU A 344 29.79 23.92 44.00
C LEU A 344 28.40 24.56 44.07
N ALA A 345 27.46 23.94 44.76
CA ALA A 345 26.12 24.43 45.04
C ALA A 345 25.64 23.98 46.42
N PRO A 346 25.86 24.84 47.52
CA PRO A 346 25.50 24.51 48.86
C PRO A 346 24.05 24.07 49.08
N ASP A 347 23.12 24.54 48.26
CA ASP A 347 21.73 24.11 48.22
C ASP A 347 21.44 23.18 47.05
N ALA A 348 22.29 22.17 46.82
CA ALA A 348 22.25 21.26 45.66
C ALA A 348 20.87 20.58 45.39
N VAL A 349 20.00 20.51 46.37
CA VAL A 349 18.61 20.06 46.22
C VAL A 349 17.83 20.95 45.23
N HIS A 350 18.24 22.19 45.00
CA HIS A 350 17.58 23.14 44.12
C HIS A 350 18.22 23.26 42.72
N LEU A 351 19.41 22.70 42.49
CA LEU A 351 20.00 22.58 41.14
C LEU A 351 19.65 21.30 40.39
N ALA A 352 19.15 20.27 41.06
CA ALA A 352 18.49 19.13 40.49
C ALA A 352 17.07 19.51 40.08
N PRO A 353 16.59 19.16 39.00
CA PRO A 353 16.61 19.64 37.63
C PRO A 353 15.79 20.91 37.45
N LEU A 354 16.43 21.98 37.16
CA LEU A 354 15.80 23.21 36.58
C LEU A 354 15.30 22.99 35.13
N VAL A 355 14.81 21.81 34.83
CA VAL A 355 14.02 21.56 33.64
C VAL A 355 12.65 22.15 33.96
N ALA A 356 12.34 23.34 33.39
CA ALA A 356 11.03 23.94 33.53
C ALA A 356 9.96 22.83 33.35
N PRO A 357 8.91 22.82 34.18
CA PRO A 357 7.83 21.81 34.07
C PRO A 357 7.35 21.63 32.62
N VAL A 358 7.30 22.71 31.86
CA VAL A 358 7.07 22.73 30.43
C VAL A 358 8.09 21.89 29.64
N ALA A 359 9.38 21.98 29.95
CA ALA A 359 10.40 21.25 29.19
C ALA A 359 10.33 19.74 29.44
N ARG A 360 9.85 19.30 30.62
CA ARG A 360 9.56 17.89 30.91
C ARG A 360 8.39 17.42 30.04
N LEU A 361 7.27 18.15 30.04
CA LEU A 361 6.11 17.85 29.23
C LEU A 361 6.45 17.85 27.73
N LEU A 362 7.24 18.84 27.26
CA LEU A 362 7.72 18.89 25.88
C LEU A 362 8.53 17.64 25.49
N LYS A 363 9.34 17.12 26.41
CA LYS A 363 10.12 15.89 26.18
C LYS A 363 9.19 14.66 26.15
N GLU A 364 8.26 14.59 27.06
CA GLU A 364 7.28 13.50 27.19
C GLU A 364 6.41 13.38 25.94
N TYR A 365 5.95 14.50 25.39
CA TYR A 365 5.10 14.52 24.20
C TYR A 365 5.88 14.70 22.88
N GLY A 366 7.21 14.56 22.88
CA GLY A 366 8.02 14.58 21.66
C GLY A 366 8.15 15.94 20.99
N LEU A 367 7.77 17.02 21.66
CA LEU A 367 7.79 18.39 21.12
C LEU A 367 9.08 19.16 21.41
N ARG A 368 10.02 18.59 22.15
CA ARG A 368 11.30 19.22 22.46
C ARG A 368 12.18 19.29 21.20
N TYR A 369 12.65 20.50 20.88
CA TYR A 369 13.46 20.82 19.68
C TYR A 369 12.72 20.74 18.34
N SER A 370 11.41 20.62 18.31
CA SER A 370 10.67 20.72 17.05
C SER A 370 10.68 22.16 16.55
N GLY A 371 11.21 22.38 15.36
CA GLY A 371 11.07 23.67 14.65
C GLY A 371 9.62 23.86 14.16
N ALA A 372 9.24 25.11 13.84
CA ALA A 372 7.88 25.39 13.41
C ALA A 372 7.42 24.56 12.19
N ALA A 373 8.33 24.22 11.27
CA ALA A 373 8.04 23.42 10.08
C ALA A 373 7.91 21.90 10.37
N THR A 374 8.40 21.43 11.51
CA THR A 374 8.40 20.00 11.89
C THR A 374 7.39 19.68 12.99
N LYS A 375 6.59 20.64 13.44
CA LYS A 375 5.52 20.42 14.41
C LYS A 375 4.52 19.37 13.89
N ALA A 376 4.08 18.48 14.77
CA ALA A 376 3.03 17.49 14.54
C ALA A 376 2.18 17.35 15.82
N VAL A 377 0.95 16.93 15.70
CA VAL A 377 0.10 16.65 16.85
C VAL A 377 0.66 15.44 17.61
N PRO A 378 0.92 15.53 18.93
CA PRO A 378 1.35 14.40 19.75
C PRO A 378 0.33 13.26 19.72
N GLN A 379 0.80 12.00 19.75
CA GLN A 379 -0.08 10.83 19.73
C GLN A 379 -1.11 10.81 20.87
N ALA A 380 -0.74 11.28 22.04
CA ALA A 380 -1.67 11.39 23.18
C ALA A 380 -2.93 12.22 22.86
N VAL A 381 -2.83 13.23 21.99
CA VAL A 381 -3.98 14.05 21.59
C VAL A 381 -4.98 13.26 20.74
N PHE A 382 -4.51 12.34 19.90
CA PHE A 382 -5.40 11.49 19.11
C PHE A 382 -6.22 10.53 19.99
N GLY A 383 -5.68 10.12 21.16
CA GLY A 383 -6.35 9.26 22.14
C GLY A 383 -7.37 9.96 23.06
N LEU A 384 -7.58 11.26 22.91
CA LEU A 384 -8.45 12.03 23.80
C LEU A 384 -9.96 11.71 23.63
N PRO A 385 -10.75 11.81 24.72
CA PRO A 385 -12.20 11.85 24.64
C PRO A 385 -12.69 13.04 23.81
N LYS A 386 -13.91 12.93 23.26
CA LYS A 386 -14.52 13.92 22.37
C LYS A 386 -14.49 15.35 22.91
N SER A 387 -14.85 15.54 24.18
CA SER A 387 -14.88 16.87 24.82
C SER A 387 -13.50 17.49 24.94
N GLN A 388 -12.50 16.69 25.28
CA GLN A 388 -11.11 17.14 25.42
C GLN A 388 -10.46 17.42 24.07
N LEU A 389 -10.77 16.61 23.04
CA LEU A 389 -10.33 16.89 21.68
C LEU A 389 -10.96 18.18 21.12
N ALA A 390 -12.22 18.45 21.47
CA ALA A 390 -12.86 19.72 21.13
C ALA A 390 -12.16 20.91 21.84
N LEU A 391 -11.77 20.78 23.11
CA LEU A 391 -10.99 21.78 23.83
C LEU A 391 -9.65 22.05 23.14
N PHE A 392 -8.91 21.00 22.75
CA PHE A 392 -7.66 21.12 22.01
C PHE A 392 -7.83 21.92 20.72
N LEU A 393 -8.81 21.55 19.88
CA LEU A 393 -9.11 22.25 18.63
C LEU A 393 -9.56 23.69 18.86
N LYS A 394 -10.37 23.93 19.89
CA LYS A 394 -10.82 25.29 20.26
C LYS A 394 -9.61 26.18 20.54
N VAL A 395 -8.69 25.75 21.40
CA VAL A 395 -7.51 26.54 21.80
C VAL A 395 -6.60 26.74 20.58
N LEU A 396 -6.27 25.68 19.87
CA LEU A 396 -5.37 25.75 18.70
C LEU A 396 -5.90 26.70 17.62
N LEU A 397 -7.18 26.57 17.26
CA LEU A 397 -7.76 27.44 16.23
C LEU A 397 -8.03 28.86 16.73
N SER A 398 -8.15 29.07 18.04
CA SER A 398 -8.23 30.43 18.60
C SER A 398 -6.94 31.22 18.48
N CYS A 399 -5.79 30.54 18.44
CA CYS A 399 -4.48 31.19 18.27
C CYS A 399 -4.19 31.55 16.82
N ASP A 400 -4.29 30.58 15.91
CA ASP A 400 -3.82 30.70 14.52
C ASP A 400 -4.96 30.60 13.50
N GLY A 401 -6.20 30.49 13.96
CA GLY A 401 -7.39 30.43 13.12
C GLY A 401 -8.03 31.80 12.90
N SER A 402 -8.81 31.91 11.85
CA SER A 402 -9.63 33.09 11.58
C SER A 402 -11.02 32.69 11.09
N VAL A 403 -12.03 33.39 11.61
CA VAL A 403 -13.42 33.29 11.17
C VAL A 403 -13.77 34.51 10.33
N HIS A 404 -14.36 34.29 9.17
CA HIS A 404 -14.67 35.35 8.21
C HIS A 404 -15.91 35.00 7.38
N VAL A 405 -16.41 35.95 6.62
CA VAL A 405 -17.51 35.75 5.67
C VAL A 405 -17.02 36.05 4.26
N VAL A 406 -17.03 35.03 3.40
CA VAL A 406 -16.64 35.11 2.00
C VAL A 406 -17.82 35.65 1.19
N ASN A 407 -17.56 36.65 0.31
CA ASN A 407 -18.56 37.23 -0.58
C ASN A 407 -19.84 37.65 0.16
N GLN A 408 -19.73 38.10 1.40
CA GLN A 408 -20.82 38.55 2.28
C GLN A 408 -21.91 37.48 2.58
N THR A 409 -21.78 36.26 2.12
CA THR A 409 -22.82 35.24 2.18
C THR A 409 -22.39 33.88 2.69
N VAL A 410 -21.08 33.54 2.57
CA VAL A 410 -20.58 32.20 2.91
C VAL A 410 -19.68 32.28 4.14
N PRO A 411 -20.03 31.62 5.26
CA PRO A 411 -19.14 31.49 6.40
C PRO A 411 -17.86 30.79 6.02
N GLY A 412 -16.75 31.26 6.54
CA GLY A 412 -15.43 30.68 6.37
C GLY A 412 -14.68 30.58 7.70
N LEU A 413 -13.95 29.50 7.88
CA LEU A 413 -12.97 29.31 8.95
C LEU A 413 -11.69 28.82 8.31
N SER A 414 -10.57 29.44 8.65
CA SER A 414 -9.26 29.05 8.17
C SER A 414 -8.27 28.92 9.31
N TYR A 415 -7.32 28.00 9.18
CA TYR A 415 -6.18 27.78 10.06
C TYR A 415 -4.93 27.67 9.20
N SER A 416 -3.84 28.30 9.57
CA SER A 416 -2.61 28.35 8.77
C SER A 416 -1.39 27.92 9.59
N THR A 417 -0.54 27.08 9.02
CA THR A 417 0.72 26.65 9.61
C THR A 417 1.78 26.44 8.53
N ILE A 418 3.07 26.48 8.90
CA ILE A 418 4.17 26.11 8.00
C ILE A 418 4.52 24.62 8.06
N SER A 419 3.96 23.86 9.02
CA SER A 419 4.13 22.41 9.10
C SER A 419 3.08 21.68 8.25
N ARG A 420 3.53 20.92 7.23
CA ARG A 420 2.66 20.06 6.42
C ARG A 420 2.00 18.98 7.29
N GLN A 421 2.77 18.40 8.22
CA GLN A 421 2.27 17.33 9.08
C GLN A 421 1.21 17.83 10.05
N LEU A 422 1.44 18.95 10.72
CA LEU A 422 0.46 19.56 11.61
C LEU A 422 -0.85 19.91 10.89
N ALA A 423 -0.75 20.39 9.64
CA ALA A 423 -1.94 20.67 8.84
C ALA A 423 -2.73 19.40 8.52
N LYS A 424 -2.06 18.30 8.14
CA LYS A 424 -2.72 17.00 7.92
C LYS A 424 -3.36 16.47 9.20
N ASP A 425 -2.66 16.56 10.32
CA ASP A 425 -3.16 16.10 11.62
C ASP A 425 -4.42 16.87 12.04
N VAL A 426 -4.43 18.19 11.90
CA VAL A 426 -5.61 19.02 12.20
C VAL A 426 -6.75 18.72 11.24
N GLN A 427 -6.49 18.47 9.95
CA GLN A 427 -7.50 18.03 8.99
C GLN A 427 -8.15 16.72 9.42
N HIS A 428 -7.36 15.73 9.84
CA HIS A 428 -7.85 14.46 10.38
C HIS A 428 -8.67 14.64 11.66
N LEU A 429 -8.19 15.47 12.61
CA LEU A 429 -8.94 15.74 13.84
C LEU A 429 -10.29 16.40 13.59
N LEU A 430 -10.38 17.31 12.61
CA LEU A 430 -11.65 17.91 12.18
C LEU A 430 -12.58 16.87 11.56
N LEU A 431 -12.05 15.92 10.80
CA LEU A 431 -12.82 14.84 10.19
C LEU A 431 -13.45 13.92 11.24
N ARG A 432 -12.83 13.77 12.43
CA ARG A 432 -13.43 13.02 13.54
C ARG A 432 -14.76 13.63 14.06
N PHE A 433 -14.92 14.93 13.94
CA PHE A 433 -16.19 15.61 14.19
C PHE A 433 -17.11 15.68 12.96
N GLY A 434 -16.69 15.08 11.84
CA GLY A 434 -17.39 15.13 10.57
C GLY A 434 -17.30 16.50 9.88
N PHE A 435 -16.29 17.31 10.18
CA PHE A 435 -16.00 18.55 9.47
C PHE A 435 -15.09 18.27 8.26
N ILE A 436 -15.61 18.49 7.07
CA ILE A 436 -14.84 18.35 5.83
C ILE A 436 -14.07 19.64 5.59
N ALA A 437 -12.76 19.58 5.76
CA ALA A 437 -11.86 20.71 5.61
C ALA A 437 -10.91 20.50 4.43
N LYS A 438 -10.64 21.56 3.68
CA LYS A 438 -9.73 21.56 2.53
C LYS A 438 -8.36 22.07 2.95
N LEU A 439 -7.32 21.26 2.70
CA LEU A 439 -5.92 21.66 2.86
C LEU A 439 -5.40 22.27 1.56
N ARG A 440 -4.82 23.47 1.64
CA ARG A 440 -4.23 24.21 0.53
C ARG A 440 -2.79 24.58 0.83
N THR A 441 -1.95 24.52 -0.18
CA THR A 441 -0.60 25.07 -0.13
C THR A 441 -0.65 26.52 -0.62
N LYS A 442 -0.10 27.45 0.15
CA LYS A 442 0.06 28.86 -0.22
C LYS A 442 1.52 29.25 -0.21
N LEU A 443 1.94 30.01 -1.20
CA LEU A 443 3.21 30.71 -1.16
C LEU A 443 3.00 32.08 -0.52
N ARG A 444 3.80 32.40 0.48
CA ARG A 444 3.81 33.73 1.12
C ARG A 444 5.21 34.30 1.02
N GLN A 445 5.31 35.54 0.57
CA GLN A 445 6.57 36.28 0.62
C GLN A 445 6.73 36.88 2.02
N VAL A 446 7.83 36.57 2.69
CA VAL A 446 8.23 37.13 3.98
C VAL A 446 9.67 37.60 3.85
N ASN A 447 9.92 38.90 4.05
CA ASN A 447 11.24 39.50 3.91
C ASN A 447 11.93 39.20 2.55
N GLY A 448 11.15 39.13 1.47
CA GLY A 448 11.65 38.88 0.11
C GLY A 448 11.94 37.43 -0.24
N ALA A 449 11.72 36.48 0.70
CA ALA A 449 11.84 35.04 0.46
C ALA A 449 10.46 34.38 0.37
N ASP A 450 10.32 33.42 -0.54
CA ASP A 450 9.10 32.64 -0.68
C ASP A 450 9.05 31.54 0.38
N HIS A 451 8.01 31.56 1.22
CA HIS A 451 7.74 30.57 2.22
C HIS A 451 6.46 29.79 1.90
N VAL A 452 6.54 28.46 2.04
CA VAL A 452 5.38 27.58 1.88
C VAL A 452 4.60 27.57 3.18
N ALA A 453 3.31 27.89 3.11
CA ALA A 453 2.36 27.76 4.20
C ALA A 453 1.22 26.82 3.79
N TYR A 454 0.70 26.10 4.77
CA TYR A 454 -0.42 25.17 4.62
C TYR A 454 -1.65 25.78 5.30
N GLU A 455 -2.74 25.90 4.56
CA GLU A 455 -3.99 26.47 5.08
C GLU A 455 -5.09 25.41 5.03
N ILE A 456 -5.69 25.16 6.17
CA ILE A 456 -6.93 24.39 6.30
C ILE A 456 -8.09 25.37 6.19
N GLN A 457 -9.05 25.08 5.32
CA GLN A 457 -10.20 25.93 5.06
C GLN A 457 -11.50 25.12 5.17
N MET A 458 -12.44 25.57 5.99
CA MET A 458 -13.83 25.17 5.99
C MET A 458 -14.71 26.30 5.47
N LEU A 459 -15.76 25.96 4.73
CA LEU A 459 -16.70 26.92 4.16
C LEU A 459 -18.15 26.42 4.35
N GLY A 460 -19.08 27.35 4.40
CA GLY A 460 -20.51 27.07 4.39
C GLY A 460 -21.06 26.65 5.76
N PRO A 461 -22.11 25.81 5.80
CA PRO A 461 -22.85 25.50 7.03
C PRO A 461 -22.03 24.78 8.10
N GLU A 462 -20.97 24.08 7.71
CA GLU A 462 -20.06 23.38 8.61
C GLU A 462 -19.35 24.35 9.58
N VAL A 463 -19.09 25.58 9.14
CA VAL A 463 -18.50 26.60 10.01
C VAL A 463 -19.46 26.98 11.13
N LYS A 464 -20.76 27.12 10.85
CA LYS A 464 -21.76 27.40 11.88
C LYS A 464 -21.86 26.24 12.90
N ARG A 465 -21.83 25.00 12.40
CA ARG A 465 -21.82 23.80 13.26
C ARG A 465 -20.55 23.77 14.14
N TYR A 466 -19.37 24.06 13.57
CA TYR A 466 -18.12 24.15 14.32
C TYR A 466 -18.18 25.19 15.45
N LEU A 467 -18.70 26.38 15.16
CA LEU A 467 -18.83 27.44 16.15
C LEU A 467 -19.76 27.08 17.30
N THR A 468 -20.76 26.22 17.07
CA THR A 468 -21.69 25.70 18.08
C THR A 468 -21.11 24.54 18.88
N GLU A 469 -20.47 23.55 18.20
CA GLU A 469 -20.00 22.31 18.82
C GLU A 469 -18.64 22.47 19.53
N ILE A 470 -17.72 23.23 18.94
CA ILE A 470 -16.34 23.41 19.42
C ILE A 470 -16.10 24.85 19.88
N GLY A 471 -16.46 25.79 19.04
CA GLY A 471 -16.24 27.20 19.32
C GLY A 471 -14.81 27.67 19.00
N ILE A 472 -14.61 28.97 19.14
CA ILE A 472 -13.30 29.65 18.97
C ILE A 472 -13.34 30.93 19.82
N TRP A 473 -12.26 31.34 20.44
CA TRP A 473 -12.20 32.63 21.14
C TRP A 473 -12.10 33.78 20.15
N GLY A 474 -12.45 34.99 20.57
CA GLY A 474 -12.40 36.17 19.71
C GLY A 474 -13.39 36.14 18.54
N CYS A 475 -13.11 36.92 17.50
CA CYS A 475 -13.88 37.00 16.25
C CYS A 475 -15.38 37.36 16.45
N ALA A 476 -15.74 38.16 17.47
CA ALA A 476 -17.13 38.45 17.86
C ALA A 476 -17.98 38.97 16.68
N GLU A 477 -17.48 39.95 15.95
CA GLU A 477 -18.18 40.56 14.81
C GLU A 477 -18.47 39.54 13.70
N ALA A 478 -17.48 38.68 13.37
CA ALA A 478 -17.65 37.67 12.34
C ALA A 478 -18.65 36.58 12.76
N LYS A 479 -18.65 36.20 14.06
CA LYS A 479 -19.59 35.23 14.63
C LYS A 479 -21.02 35.76 14.57
N GLU A 480 -21.22 37.02 14.97
CA GLU A 480 -22.54 37.66 14.94
C GLU A 480 -23.08 37.75 13.51
N LYS A 481 -22.22 38.13 12.57
CA LYS A 481 -22.56 38.15 11.15
C LYS A 481 -22.91 36.77 10.61
N ILE A 482 -22.17 35.71 11.02
CA ILE A 482 -22.48 34.33 10.61
C ILE A 482 -23.79 33.85 11.25
N ALA A 483 -24.07 34.23 12.49
CA ALA A 483 -25.32 33.88 13.17
C ALA A 483 -26.53 34.43 12.44
N SER A 484 -26.43 35.67 11.91
CA SER A 484 -27.52 36.36 11.20
C SER A 484 -27.77 35.83 9.78
N LEU A 485 -26.84 35.05 9.19
CA LEU A 485 -27.01 34.52 7.82
C LEU A 485 -28.14 33.49 7.74
N PRO A 486 -29.09 33.63 6.78
CA PRO A 486 -30.21 32.71 6.65
C PRO A 486 -29.74 31.33 6.23
N LEU A 487 -30.15 30.29 6.96
CA LEU A 487 -29.81 28.88 6.73
C LEU A 487 -30.13 28.43 5.30
N ALA A 488 -31.21 28.91 4.71
CA ALA A 488 -31.62 28.57 3.34
C ALA A 488 -30.59 28.98 2.26
N ARG A 489 -29.84 30.08 2.46
CA ARG A 489 -28.76 30.49 1.55
C ARG A 489 -27.44 29.75 1.74
N LEU A 490 -27.23 29.15 2.91
CA LEU A 490 -26.04 28.36 3.24
C LEU A 490 -26.07 26.96 2.60
N THR A 491 -27.20 26.56 2.03
CA THR A 491 -27.49 25.19 1.60
C THR A 491 -27.14 24.84 0.15
N SER A 492 -26.53 25.74 -0.63
CA SER A 492 -26.03 25.39 -1.97
C SER A 492 -24.73 24.60 -1.85
N THR A 493 -24.85 23.32 -1.50
CA THR A 493 -23.73 22.45 -1.24
C THR A 493 -23.31 21.70 -2.50
N HIS A 494 -22.51 22.34 -3.32
CA HIS A 494 -21.74 21.65 -4.37
C HIS A 494 -20.54 20.86 -3.80
N TRP A 495 -20.41 20.75 -2.47
CA TRP A 495 -19.26 20.16 -1.79
C TRP A 495 -19.45 18.67 -1.47
N ASP A 496 -20.61 18.26 -0.97
CA ASP A 496 -20.91 16.86 -0.67
C ASP A 496 -21.88 16.32 -1.75
N THR A 497 -21.30 15.86 -2.85
CA THR A 497 -22.03 15.31 -3.99
C THR A 497 -21.79 13.82 -4.12
N ILE A 498 -22.85 13.08 -4.41
CA ILE A 498 -22.81 11.64 -4.65
C ILE A 498 -22.79 11.45 -6.15
N PRO A 499 -21.73 10.84 -6.72
CA PRO A 499 -21.73 10.36 -8.10
C PRO A 499 -22.85 9.35 -8.27
N LEU A 500 -23.53 9.40 -9.40
CA LEU A 500 -24.67 8.51 -9.64
C LEU A 500 -24.16 7.23 -10.30
N PRO A 501 -24.45 6.05 -9.72
CA PRO A 501 -24.22 4.77 -10.41
C PRO A 501 -24.95 4.74 -11.76
N ALA A 502 -24.44 3.97 -12.70
CA ALA A 502 -25.01 3.90 -14.07
C ALA A 502 -26.49 3.53 -14.08
N ASP A 503 -26.93 2.74 -13.13
CA ASP A 503 -28.30 2.26 -12.95
C ASP A 503 -29.18 3.16 -12.06
N PHE A 504 -28.62 4.28 -11.53
CA PHE A 504 -29.33 5.16 -10.58
C PHE A 504 -30.72 5.57 -11.08
N TRP A 505 -30.84 5.99 -12.32
CA TRP A 505 -32.11 6.48 -12.89
C TRP A 505 -33.14 5.37 -13.08
N SER A 506 -32.70 4.15 -13.42
CA SER A 506 -33.57 2.98 -13.47
C SER A 506 -34.06 2.57 -12.08
N GLN A 507 -33.15 2.54 -11.10
CA GLN A 507 -33.47 2.26 -9.70
C GLN A 507 -34.41 3.33 -9.11
N LEU A 508 -34.19 4.61 -9.42
CA LEU A 508 -35.06 5.70 -9.00
C LEU A 508 -36.45 5.55 -9.64
N SER A 509 -36.56 5.21 -10.93
CA SER A 509 -37.85 4.98 -11.61
C SER A 509 -38.63 3.86 -10.94
N VAL A 510 -37.97 2.76 -10.59
CA VAL A 510 -38.60 1.65 -9.83
C VAL A 510 -39.06 2.14 -8.44
N ALA A 511 -38.20 2.84 -7.71
CA ALA A 511 -38.52 3.34 -6.37
C ALA A 511 -39.68 4.35 -6.36
N THR A 512 -39.90 5.06 -7.46
CA THR A 512 -40.96 6.09 -7.63
C THR A 512 -42.16 5.60 -8.41
N ALA A 513 -42.23 4.29 -8.71
CA ALA A 513 -43.29 3.69 -9.52
C ALA A 513 -43.49 4.37 -10.88
N GLY A 514 -42.41 4.86 -11.51
CA GLY A 514 -42.47 5.54 -12.80
C GLY A 514 -42.97 6.99 -12.75
N ALA A 515 -43.01 7.63 -11.57
CA ALA A 515 -43.43 9.02 -11.45
C ALA A 515 -42.59 9.98 -12.29
N SER A 516 -43.18 11.05 -12.79
CA SER A 516 -42.49 12.08 -13.55
C SER A 516 -41.50 12.88 -12.68
N PHE A 517 -40.42 13.41 -13.26
CA PHE A 517 -39.44 14.24 -12.52
C PHE A 517 -40.09 15.47 -11.82
N ALA A 518 -41.16 15.99 -12.38
CA ALA A 518 -41.92 17.08 -11.77
C ALA A 518 -42.65 16.61 -10.49
N GLU A 519 -43.25 15.43 -10.50
CA GLU A 519 -43.87 14.80 -9.33
C GLU A 519 -42.82 14.42 -8.30
N ILE A 520 -41.74 13.81 -8.69
CA ILE A 520 -40.61 13.46 -7.79
C ILE A 520 -40.08 14.72 -7.11
N SER A 521 -39.86 15.79 -7.86
CA SER A 521 -39.39 17.07 -7.31
C SER A 521 -40.36 17.67 -6.31
N ARG A 522 -41.67 17.58 -6.58
CA ARG A 522 -42.73 18.10 -5.70
C ARG A 522 -42.83 17.27 -4.43
N THR A 523 -42.87 15.94 -4.56
CA THR A 523 -42.99 15.03 -3.42
C THR A 523 -41.79 15.09 -2.47
N ALA A 524 -40.59 15.12 -3.03
CA ALA A 524 -39.35 15.19 -2.23
C ALA A 524 -38.96 16.63 -1.83
N GLY A 525 -39.71 17.66 -2.26
CA GLY A 525 -39.39 19.07 -1.95
C GLY A 525 -38.02 19.55 -2.47
N VAL A 526 -37.52 18.91 -3.50
CA VAL A 526 -36.19 19.21 -4.11
C VAL A 526 -36.31 19.43 -5.61
N ARG A 527 -35.51 20.35 -6.12
CA ARG A 527 -35.50 20.62 -7.55
C ARG A 527 -34.54 19.65 -8.26
N ILE A 528 -35.07 18.65 -8.97
CA ILE A 528 -34.29 17.80 -9.86
C ILE A 528 -34.27 18.46 -11.23
N VAL A 529 -33.16 19.12 -11.54
CA VAL A 529 -32.98 19.79 -12.83
C VAL A 529 -32.03 18.92 -13.64
N ASN A 530 -32.58 18.21 -14.60
CA ASN A 530 -31.93 17.64 -15.77
C ASN A 530 -31.67 16.13 -15.84
N ARG A 531 -31.99 15.60 -17.01
CA ARG A 531 -31.72 14.25 -17.51
C ARG A 531 -30.25 13.99 -17.90
N ARG A 532 -29.29 14.80 -17.44
CA ARG A 532 -27.89 14.51 -17.71
C ARG A 532 -27.43 13.45 -16.72
N HIS A 533 -27.26 12.23 -17.21
CA HIS A 533 -26.85 11.05 -16.46
C HIS A 533 -25.47 11.17 -15.81
N ASP A 534 -24.70 12.19 -16.16
CA ASP A 534 -23.32 12.43 -15.78
C ASP A 534 -23.13 13.39 -14.60
N ARG A 535 -24.17 14.05 -14.11
CA ARG A 535 -24.03 15.02 -13.01
C ARG A 535 -24.31 14.40 -11.64
N PRO A 536 -23.37 14.52 -10.70
CA PRO A 536 -23.59 14.05 -9.31
C PRO A 536 -24.72 14.84 -8.65
N LEU A 537 -25.47 14.17 -7.78
CA LEU A 537 -26.48 14.81 -6.94
C LEU A 537 -25.87 15.25 -5.60
N CYS A 538 -26.36 16.39 -5.08
CA CYS A 538 -26.05 16.77 -3.72
C CYS A 538 -26.63 15.73 -2.75
N ARG A 539 -25.89 15.30 -1.73
CA ARG A 539 -26.34 14.33 -0.71
C ARG A 539 -27.68 14.71 -0.10
N ARG A 540 -27.90 15.98 0.16
CA ARG A 540 -29.19 16.49 0.66
C ARG A 540 -30.35 16.18 -0.27
N THR A 541 -30.12 16.23 -1.59
CA THR A 541 -31.15 15.84 -2.57
C THR A 541 -31.45 14.36 -2.47
N VAL A 542 -30.40 13.52 -2.33
CA VAL A 542 -30.58 12.07 -2.18
C VAL A 542 -31.25 11.73 -0.85
N LEU A 543 -30.91 12.44 0.25
CA LEU A 543 -31.59 12.31 1.53
C LEU A 543 -33.09 12.67 1.45
N ALA A 544 -33.43 13.75 0.75
CA ALA A 544 -34.82 14.14 0.57
C ALA A 544 -35.59 13.11 -0.30
N LEU A 545 -34.96 12.55 -1.30
CA LEU A 545 -35.52 11.43 -2.09
C LEU A 545 -35.71 10.17 -1.24
N ALA A 546 -34.70 9.82 -0.41
CA ALA A 546 -34.77 8.67 0.49
C ALA A 546 -35.83 8.82 1.58
N ALA A 547 -36.10 10.06 2.02
CA ALA A 547 -37.17 10.36 2.97
C ALA A 547 -38.57 10.32 2.33
N ALA A 548 -38.69 10.75 1.06
CA ALA A 548 -39.94 10.78 0.32
C ALA A 548 -40.36 9.40 -0.22
N TYR A 549 -39.39 8.56 -0.55
CA TYR A 549 -39.59 7.23 -1.15
C TYR A 549 -38.91 6.13 -0.32
N THR A 550 -39.67 5.09 0.04
CA THR A 550 -39.16 3.96 0.82
C THR A 550 -38.30 3.07 -0.06
N SER A 551 -37.02 3.45 -0.25
CA SER A 551 -36.05 2.71 -1.06
C SER A 551 -34.78 2.46 -0.27
N SER A 552 -34.38 1.18 -0.13
CA SER A 552 -33.13 0.79 0.51
C SER A 552 -31.90 1.29 -0.26
N PHE A 553 -32.01 1.34 -1.59
CA PHE A 553 -30.98 1.87 -2.47
C PHE A 553 -30.70 3.36 -2.20
N LEU A 554 -31.76 4.20 -2.19
CA LEU A 554 -31.60 5.62 -1.90
C LEU A 554 -31.08 5.88 -0.49
N ARG A 555 -31.53 5.10 0.50
CA ARG A 555 -31.01 5.20 1.88
C ARG A 555 -29.54 4.86 1.96
N ARG A 556 -29.11 3.74 1.36
CA ARG A 556 -27.71 3.34 1.34
C ARG A 556 -26.80 4.44 0.76
N LEU A 557 -27.19 5.09 -0.34
CA LEU A 557 -26.44 6.20 -0.91
C LEU A 557 -26.43 7.44 -0.02
N ALA A 558 -27.59 7.77 0.58
CA ALA A 558 -27.78 8.95 1.40
C ALA A 558 -27.02 8.86 2.73
N ASP A 559 -27.10 7.71 3.41
CA ASP A 559 -26.58 7.47 4.76
C ASP A 559 -25.12 6.98 4.75
N SER A 560 -24.52 6.78 3.56
CA SER A 560 -23.15 6.28 3.44
C SER A 560 -22.12 7.18 4.13
N ASP A 561 -21.11 6.55 4.76
CA ASP A 561 -19.95 7.23 5.35
C ASP A 561 -18.92 7.68 4.31
N ILE A 562 -19.25 7.61 3.02
CA ILE A 562 -18.35 7.95 1.94
C ILE A 562 -18.52 9.42 1.52
N TYR A 563 -17.42 10.13 1.46
CA TYR A 563 -17.24 11.37 0.74
C TYR A 563 -16.43 11.08 -0.56
N TRP A 564 -16.93 11.54 -1.69
CA TRP A 564 -16.27 11.32 -2.99
C TRP A 564 -15.34 12.49 -3.30
N ASP A 565 -14.05 12.30 -3.00
CA ASP A 565 -13.02 13.33 -3.21
C ASP A 565 -12.39 13.20 -4.60
N GLU A 566 -12.22 14.31 -5.29
CA GLU A 566 -11.70 14.38 -6.65
C GLU A 566 -10.17 14.35 -6.67
N ILE A 567 -9.57 13.52 -7.51
CA ILE A 567 -8.12 13.50 -7.73
C ILE A 567 -7.70 14.80 -8.40
N LYS A 568 -6.71 15.45 -7.80
CA LYS A 568 -6.10 16.65 -8.34
C LYS A 568 -4.86 16.33 -9.16
N THR A 569 -3.97 15.49 -8.62
CA THR A 569 -2.71 15.08 -9.26
C THR A 569 -2.34 13.66 -8.86
N ILE A 570 -1.71 12.94 -9.80
CA ILE A 570 -0.99 11.71 -9.55
C ILE A 570 0.42 11.92 -10.07
N VAL A 571 1.42 11.81 -9.21
CA VAL A 571 2.82 12.07 -9.58
C VAL A 571 3.72 10.93 -9.08
N PRO A 572 4.75 10.53 -9.84
CA PRO A 572 5.76 9.59 -9.35
C PRO A 572 6.41 10.12 -8.07
N ALA A 573 6.61 9.28 -7.06
CA ALA A 573 7.16 9.65 -5.76
C ALA A 573 8.43 8.87 -5.40
N GLY A 574 9.07 8.20 -6.37
CA GLY A 574 10.31 7.46 -6.22
C GLY A 574 10.11 6.03 -5.76
N GLN A 575 11.13 5.45 -5.13
CA GLN A 575 11.11 4.09 -4.60
C GLN A 575 11.25 4.12 -3.09
N GLU A 576 10.36 3.42 -2.38
CA GLU A 576 10.35 3.32 -0.92
C GLU A 576 9.97 1.92 -0.45
N PRO A 577 10.32 1.56 0.81
CA PRO A 577 9.77 0.37 1.45
C PRO A 577 8.24 0.48 1.55
N VAL A 578 7.54 -0.57 1.14
CA VAL A 578 6.08 -0.58 1.10
C VAL A 578 5.51 -1.73 1.92
N TYR A 579 4.31 -1.51 2.42
CA TYR A 579 3.63 -2.34 3.41
C TYR A 579 2.17 -2.56 3.02
N ASP A 580 1.59 -3.65 3.52
CA ASP A 580 0.15 -3.92 3.40
C ASP A 580 -0.39 -4.53 4.69
N ILE A 581 -1.70 -4.40 4.90
CA ILE A 581 -2.42 -4.94 6.05
C ILE A 581 -3.57 -5.79 5.53
N THR A 582 -3.67 -7.04 5.95
CA THR A 582 -4.80 -7.90 5.62
C THR A 582 -5.95 -7.69 6.60
N VAL A 583 -7.08 -7.24 6.07
CA VAL A 583 -8.34 -7.08 6.80
C VAL A 583 -9.34 -8.11 6.26
N PRO A 584 -9.69 -9.15 7.03
CA PRO A 584 -10.58 -10.20 6.57
C PRO A 584 -11.99 -9.71 6.26
N GLU A 585 -12.51 -8.82 7.10
CA GLU A 585 -13.81 -8.20 6.96
C GLU A 585 -13.74 -7.05 5.95
N GLY A 586 -14.42 -7.20 4.81
CA GLY A 586 -14.50 -6.17 3.79
C GLY A 586 -13.34 -6.12 2.79
N ALA A 587 -12.16 -6.70 3.10
CA ALA A 587 -10.93 -6.65 2.32
C ALA A 587 -10.50 -5.23 1.92
N ASN A 588 -10.77 -4.26 2.77
CA ASN A 588 -10.39 -2.87 2.61
C ASN A 588 -10.14 -2.24 3.97
N PHE A 589 -9.44 -1.12 3.99
CA PHE A 589 -9.23 -0.36 5.22
C PHE A 589 -9.02 1.13 4.92
N VAL A 590 -9.07 1.95 5.97
CA VAL A 590 -8.81 3.39 5.86
C VAL A 590 -7.35 3.68 6.15
N ALA A 591 -6.64 4.20 5.14
CA ALA A 591 -5.28 4.70 5.25
C ALA A 591 -5.21 6.14 4.74
N SER A 592 -4.55 7.02 5.51
CA SER A 592 -4.41 8.45 5.22
C SER A 592 -5.75 9.12 4.83
N ASP A 593 -6.82 8.71 5.51
CA ASP A 593 -8.21 9.14 5.28
C ASP A 593 -8.75 8.82 3.87
N LEU A 594 -8.25 7.75 3.23
CA LEU A 594 -8.77 7.18 1.98
C LEU A 594 -9.03 5.68 2.15
N ILE A 595 -9.91 5.09 1.32
CA ILE A 595 -10.31 3.67 1.41
C ILE A 595 -9.54 2.85 0.37
N VAL A 596 -8.84 1.77 0.81
CA VAL A 596 -7.88 0.94 0.05
C VAL A 596 -8.16 -0.57 0.20
N HIS A 597 -7.69 -1.43 -0.72
CA HIS A 597 -8.10 -2.87 -0.87
C HIS A 597 -7.04 -3.97 -0.63
N ASN A 598 -7.46 -5.29 -0.54
CA ASN A 598 -6.65 -6.51 -0.26
C ASN A 598 -7.05 -7.81 -1.06
N SER A 599 -6.30 -8.98 -1.08
CA SER A 599 -6.37 -10.13 -2.08
C SER A 599 -6.86 -11.56 -1.64
N THR A 600 -7.27 -12.58 -2.63
CA THR A 600 -8.08 -13.75 -2.24
C THR A 600 -8.24 -14.98 -3.19
N LEU A 601 -7.25 -15.52 -3.96
CA LEU A 601 -7.51 -16.59 -4.98
C LEU A 601 -7.85 -18.00 -4.45
N LEU A 602 -7.05 -18.59 -3.53
CA LEU A 602 -7.20 -20.02 -3.18
C LEU A 602 -8.50 -20.35 -2.45
N THR A 603 -9.09 -19.39 -1.79
CA THR A 603 -10.43 -19.54 -1.20
C THR A 603 -11.50 -19.77 -2.28
N GLN A 604 -11.33 -19.19 -3.50
CA GLN A 604 -12.23 -19.43 -4.62
C GLN A 604 -12.14 -20.84 -5.16
N VAL A 605 -10.92 -21.38 -5.33
CA VAL A 605 -10.70 -22.77 -5.79
C VAL A 605 -11.35 -23.77 -4.84
N ALA A 606 -11.13 -23.61 -3.52
CA ALA A 606 -11.73 -24.47 -2.50
C ALA A 606 -13.25 -24.40 -2.51
N GLY A 607 -13.79 -23.19 -2.59
CA GLY A 607 -15.22 -22.97 -2.54
C GLY A 607 -15.98 -23.46 -3.78
N TYR A 608 -15.46 -23.23 -4.97
CA TYR A 608 -16.09 -23.69 -6.21
C TYR A 608 -16.11 -25.21 -6.31
N SER A 609 -15.05 -25.88 -5.87
CA SER A 609 -15.04 -27.35 -5.77
C SER A 609 -16.04 -27.87 -4.72
N ALA A 610 -16.13 -27.20 -3.56
CA ALA A 610 -17.09 -27.56 -2.52
C ALA A 610 -18.55 -27.38 -2.98
N MET A 611 -18.86 -26.32 -3.73
CA MET A 611 -20.20 -26.08 -4.29
C MET A 611 -20.63 -27.13 -5.32
N ARG A 612 -19.69 -27.81 -5.95
CA ARG A 612 -19.94 -28.92 -6.92
C ARG A 612 -20.08 -30.30 -6.26
N GLY A 613 -20.14 -30.33 -4.93
CA GLY A 613 -20.37 -31.58 -4.17
C GLY A 613 -19.07 -32.29 -3.80
N GLY A 614 -17.91 -31.64 -3.90
CA GLY A 614 -16.63 -32.17 -3.45
C GLY A 614 -16.30 -31.69 -2.03
N LYS A 615 -16.13 -32.60 -1.07
CA LYS A 615 -15.64 -32.26 0.27
C LYS A 615 -14.21 -31.73 0.18
N THR A 616 -13.98 -30.48 0.50
CA THR A 616 -12.66 -29.80 0.46
C THR A 616 -12.23 -29.35 1.86
N LEU A 617 -10.94 -29.43 2.15
CA LEU A 617 -10.39 -29.07 3.45
C LEU A 617 -9.41 -27.90 3.31
N TYR A 618 -9.70 -26.81 4.00
CA TYR A 618 -8.83 -25.63 4.06
C TYR A 618 -8.24 -25.50 5.46
N ILE A 619 -6.92 -25.66 5.55
CA ILE A 619 -6.16 -25.60 6.80
C ILE A 619 -5.36 -24.31 6.81
N SER A 620 -5.56 -23.52 7.86
CA SER A 620 -4.83 -22.27 8.02
C SER A 620 -4.09 -22.23 9.35
N GLY A 621 -2.80 -21.95 9.28
CA GLY A 621 -1.99 -21.60 10.45
C GLY A 621 -1.98 -20.10 10.75
N GLU A 622 -2.64 -19.29 9.92
CA GLU A 622 -2.59 -17.82 9.97
C GLU A 622 -3.95 -17.20 10.28
N GLU A 623 -5.02 -17.67 9.65
CA GLU A 623 -6.37 -17.13 9.77
C GLU A 623 -7.31 -18.05 10.56
N SER A 624 -8.22 -17.46 11.35
CA SER A 624 -9.27 -18.22 12.04
C SER A 624 -10.34 -18.72 11.07
N ALA A 625 -11.05 -19.79 11.44
CA ALA A 625 -12.15 -20.32 10.64
C ALA A 625 -13.24 -19.29 10.33
N THR A 626 -13.52 -18.38 11.27
CA THR A 626 -14.48 -17.27 11.08
C THR A 626 -14.01 -16.30 9.98
N GLN A 627 -12.72 -16.00 9.92
CA GLN A 627 -12.14 -15.13 8.91
C GLN A 627 -12.21 -15.74 7.51
N ILE A 628 -11.87 -17.03 7.40
CA ILE A 628 -11.97 -17.75 6.13
C ILE A 628 -13.43 -17.85 5.68
N LYS A 629 -14.37 -18.09 6.60
CA LYS A 629 -15.81 -18.12 6.31
C LYS A 629 -16.30 -16.79 5.72
N LEU A 630 -15.97 -15.65 6.34
CA LEU A 630 -16.33 -14.32 5.83
C LEU A 630 -15.76 -14.07 4.43
N ARG A 631 -14.54 -14.54 4.18
CA ARG A 631 -13.91 -14.48 2.85
C ARG A 631 -14.66 -15.33 1.83
N ALA A 632 -15.06 -16.54 2.20
CA ALA A 632 -15.83 -17.45 1.36
C ALA A 632 -17.20 -16.87 1.01
N GLU A 633 -17.93 -16.32 1.99
CA GLU A 633 -19.22 -15.65 1.78
C GLU A 633 -19.12 -14.48 0.80
N ARG A 634 -18.06 -13.69 0.85
CA ARG A 634 -17.80 -12.60 -0.10
C ARG A 634 -17.63 -13.09 -1.52
N LEU A 635 -17.02 -14.25 -1.70
CA LEU A 635 -16.81 -14.91 -2.99
C LEU A 635 -18.07 -15.66 -3.47
N GLY A 636 -19.21 -15.48 -2.81
CA GLY A 636 -20.45 -16.19 -3.12
C GLY A 636 -20.48 -17.66 -2.68
N ILE A 637 -19.48 -18.09 -1.90
CA ILE A 637 -19.37 -19.45 -1.41
C ILE A 637 -20.16 -19.58 -0.10
N THR A 638 -21.47 -19.75 -0.23
CA THR A 638 -22.40 -19.81 0.92
C THR A 638 -22.88 -21.23 1.22
N ARG A 639 -22.62 -22.20 0.33
CA ARG A 639 -23.05 -23.60 0.43
C ARG A 639 -21.94 -24.51 -0.09
N GLY A 640 -21.85 -25.75 0.44
CA GLY A 640 -20.88 -26.75 0.02
C GLY A 640 -20.11 -27.34 1.20
N ASP A 641 -19.45 -28.47 0.96
CA ASP A 641 -18.65 -29.20 1.95
C ASP A 641 -17.22 -28.65 2.05
N LEU A 642 -17.09 -27.33 2.35
CA LEU A 642 -15.81 -26.70 2.67
C LEU A 642 -15.54 -26.81 4.17
N LEU A 643 -14.64 -27.69 4.57
CA LEU A 643 -14.18 -27.86 5.94
C LEU A 643 -13.04 -26.86 6.23
N LEU A 644 -13.14 -26.15 7.35
CA LEU A 644 -12.12 -25.22 7.82
C LEU A 644 -11.46 -25.76 9.09
N HIS A 645 -10.15 -25.79 9.13
CA HIS A 645 -9.37 -26.26 10.28
C HIS A 645 -8.21 -25.32 10.61
N ASN A 646 -8.12 -24.90 11.88
CA ASN A 646 -7.02 -24.04 12.34
C ASN A 646 -6.02 -24.90 13.10
N GLU A 647 -4.90 -25.23 12.47
CA GLU A 647 -3.85 -26.06 13.05
C GLU A 647 -2.50 -25.72 12.40
N THR A 648 -1.43 -25.83 13.18
CA THR A 648 -0.05 -25.63 12.73
C THR A 648 0.80 -26.90 12.87
N ASP A 649 0.40 -27.85 13.71
CA ASP A 649 1.07 -29.15 13.87
C ASP A 649 0.77 -30.06 12.68
N VAL A 650 1.81 -30.33 11.89
CA VAL A 650 1.68 -31.15 10.67
C VAL A 650 1.21 -32.58 10.93
N MET A 651 1.45 -33.12 12.14
CA MET A 651 0.99 -34.46 12.52
C MET A 651 -0.52 -34.47 12.76
N GLN A 652 -1.05 -33.45 13.42
CA GLN A 652 -2.50 -33.25 13.61
C GLN A 652 -3.19 -33.05 12.27
N ILE A 653 -2.60 -32.20 11.42
CA ILE A 653 -3.09 -31.94 10.05
C ILE A 653 -3.19 -33.23 9.26
N ALA A 654 -2.16 -34.10 9.30
CA ALA A 654 -2.14 -35.38 8.64
C ALA A 654 -3.29 -36.29 9.13
N ALA A 655 -3.50 -36.35 10.44
CA ALA A 655 -4.58 -37.13 11.03
C ALA A 655 -5.97 -36.66 10.56
N VAL A 656 -6.20 -35.37 10.47
CA VAL A 656 -7.45 -34.77 9.98
C VAL A 656 -7.65 -35.09 8.49
N ILE A 657 -6.61 -34.96 7.64
CA ILE A 657 -6.70 -35.31 6.22
C ILE A 657 -7.08 -36.78 6.03
N GLN A 658 -6.50 -37.70 6.84
CA GLN A 658 -6.79 -39.14 6.81
C GLN A 658 -8.20 -39.48 7.28
N ALA A 659 -8.68 -38.79 8.33
CA ALA A 659 -10.02 -38.99 8.88
C ALA A 659 -11.11 -38.47 7.95
N GLU A 660 -10.95 -37.24 7.45
CA GLU A 660 -11.96 -36.54 6.67
C GLU A 660 -11.98 -36.93 5.19
N ARG A 661 -10.89 -37.47 4.66
CA ARG A 661 -10.69 -37.86 3.25
C ARG A 661 -11.23 -36.84 2.24
N PRO A 662 -10.76 -35.60 2.29
CA PRO A 662 -11.26 -34.57 1.37
C PRO A 662 -10.89 -34.88 -0.07
N LEU A 663 -11.61 -34.28 -1.01
CA LEU A 663 -11.29 -34.31 -2.44
C LEU A 663 -9.88 -33.76 -2.69
N PHE A 664 -9.51 -32.66 -1.99
CA PHE A 664 -8.16 -32.16 -1.84
C PHE A 664 -8.08 -31.30 -0.57
N ALA A 665 -6.85 -31.01 -0.11
CA ALA A 665 -6.57 -30.14 1.03
C ALA A 665 -5.73 -28.93 0.59
N ILE A 666 -5.94 -27.79 1.24
CA ILE A 666 -5.14 -26.56 1.08
C ILE A 666 -4.48 -26.26 2.42
N ILE A 667 -3.18 -25.99 2.43
CA ILE A 667 -2.36 -25.61 3.59
C ILE A 667 -1.91 -24.15 3.40
N ASP A 668 -2.42 -23.24 4.21
CA ASP A 668 -2.18 -21.78 4.13
C ASP A 668 -1.62 -21.24 5.46
N SER A 669 -0.30 -20.96 5.58
CA SER A 669 0.78 -21.22 4.65
C SER A 669 1.72 -22.31 5.16
N ILE A 670 2.54 -22.87 4.29
CA ILE A 670 3.56 -23.88 4.69
C ILE A 670 4.60 -23.32 5.67
N GLN A 671 4.81 -22.00 5.68
CA GLN A 671 5.75 -21.33 6.57
C GLN A 671 5.29 -21.34 8.04
N THR A 672 4.01 -21.43 8.30
CA THR A 672 3.46 -21.49 9.66
C THR A 672 3.40 -22.90 10.24
N MET A 673 3.58 -23.90 9.40
CA MET A 673 3.52 -25.30 9.81
C MET A 673 4.73 -25.72 10.63
N GLN A 674 4.48 -26.56 11.65
CA GLN A 674 5.49 -27.06 12.57
C GLN A 674 5.47 -28.60 12.59
N HIS A 675 6.65 -29.18 12.56
CA HIS A 675 6.84 -30.60 12.82
C HIS A 675 7.34 -30.75 14.27
N PRO A 676 6.65 -31.51 15.15
CA PRO A 676 6.96 -31.53 16.58
C PRO A 676 8.37 -32.09 16.89
N ASP A 677 8.93 -32.91 16.03
CA ASP A 677 10.26 -33.51 16.22
C ASP A 677 11.40 -32.55 15.83
N ILE A 678 11.09 -31.33 15.36
CA ILE A 678 12.08 -30.33 14.93
C ILE A 678 12.05 -29.15 15.89
N GLU A 679 13.14 -28.88 16.60
CA GLU A 679 13.21 -27.84 17.64
C GLU A 679 13.35 -26.41 17.10
N SER A 680 13.52 -26.22 15.78
CA SER A 680 13.67 -24.90 15.19
C SER A 680 12.33 -24.15 15.08
N ALA A 681 12.37 -22.82 15.07
CA ALA A 681 11.17 -22.00 14.96
C ALA A 681 10.38 -22.26 13.67
N ALA A 682 9.06 -22.03 13.73
CA ALA A 682 8.20 -22.04 12.54
C ALA A 682 8.77 -21.11 11.45
N GLY A 683 8.62 -21.50 10.18
CA GLY A 683 9.17 -20.73 9.05
C GLY A 683 10.66 -20.98 8.79
N SER A 684 11.39 -21.65 9.68
CA SER A 684 12.76 -22.05 9.38
C SER A 684 12.82 -23.09 8.26
N VAL A 685 13.93 -23.12 7.53
CA VAL A 685 14.13 -24.05 6.40
C VAL A 685 13.95 -25.52 6.81
N SER A 686 14.44 -25.87 8.00
CA SER A 686 14.32 -27.23 8.55
C SER A 686 12.87 -27.62 8.84
N GLN A 687 12.10 -26.71 9.46
CA GLN A 687 10.67 -26.93 9.73
C GLN A 687 9.87 -27.07 8.43
N VAL A 688 10.01 -26.11 7.52
CA VAL A 688 9.29 -26.10 6.24
C VAL A 688 9.61 -27.36 5.42
N ARG A 689 10.87 -27.82 5.42
CA ARG A 689 11.29 -29.04 4.74
C ARG A 689 10.67 -30.28 5.39
N ALA A 690 10.70 -30.39 6.71
CA ALA A 690 10.15 -31.53 7.42
C ALA A 690 8.62 -31.65 7.24
N ALA A 691 7.92 -30.52 7.42
CA ALA A 691 6.47 -30.42 7.20
C ALA A 691 6.09 -30.82 5.77
N THR A 692 6.80 -30.28 4.75
CA THR A 692 6.56 -30.62 3.35
C THR A 692 6.81 -32.08 3.04
N ALA A 693 7.86 -32.68 3.60
CA ALA A 693 8.16 -34.10 3.42
C ALA A 693 7.06 -34.98 4.00
N HIS A 694 6.55 -34.62 5.19
CA HIS A 694 5.46 -35.37 5.83
C HIS A 694 4.16 -35.25 5.02
N LEU A 695 3.77 -34.04 4.60
CA LEU A 695 2.58 -33.81 3.77
C LEU A 695 2.67 -34.55 2.41
N ALA A 696 3.87 -34.62 1.82
CA ALA A 696 4.10 -35.38 0.58
C ALA A 696 3.84 -36.88 0.76
N GLN A 697 4.20 -37.43 1.91
CA GLN A 697 3.91 -38.83 2.25
C GLN A 697 2.41 -39.07 2.42
N VAL A 698 1.72 -38.12 3.10
CA VAL A 698 0.26 -38.21 3.27
C VAL A 698 -0.46 -38.09 1.93
N ALA A 699 -0.10 -37.14 1.09
CA ALA A 699 -0.69 -36.97 -0.22
C ALA A 699 -0.60 -38.24 -1.07
N LYS A 700 0.60 -38.83 -1.17
CA LYS A 700 0.87 -40.03 -1.96
C LYS A 700 0.28 -41.28 -1.34
N GLY A 701 0.31 -41.44 0.00
CA GLY A 701 -0.20 -42.60 0.71
C GLY A 701 -1.72 -42.70 0.65
N GLU A 702 -2.42 -41.57 0.77
CA GLU A 702 -3.89 -41.54 0.79
C GLU A 702 -4.50 -41.22 -0.60
N GLY A 703 -3.68 -40.85 -1.59
CA GLY A 703 -4.16 -40.46 -2.91
C GLY A 703 -4.90 -39.12 -2.90
N ILE A 704 -4.68 -38.27 -1.88
CA ILE A 704 -5.36 -36.97 -1.69
C ILE A 704 -4.43 -35.85 -2.17
N PRO A 705 -4.84 -35.03 -3.12
CA PRO A 705 -4.05 -33.87 -3.54
C PRO A 705 -3.92 -32.83 -2.42
N ILE A 706 -2.73 -32.29 -2.25
CA ILE A 706 -2.48 -31.21 -1.26
C ILE A 706 -1.88 -30.01 -1.97
N PHE A 707 -2.47 -28.84 -1.75
CA PHE A 707 -1.95 -27.55 -2.18
C PHE A 707 -1.24 -26.88 -1.00
N LEU A 708 0.02 -26.49 -1.22
CA LEU A 708 0.80 -25.71 -0.28
C LEU A 708 0.83 -24.25 -0.76
N VAL A 709 0.45 -23.33 0.09
CA VAL A 709 0.65 -21.89 -0.14
C VAL A 709 2.05 -21.51 0.33
N GLY A 710 2.82 -20.85 -0.53
CA GLY A 710 4.15 -20.36 -0.21
C GLY A 710 4.32 -18.88 -0.56
N HIS A 711 4.92 -18.09 0.35
CA HIS A 711 5.29 -16.71 0.08
C HIS A 711 6.63 -16.62 -0.64
N VAL A 712 6.80 -15.66 -1.53
CA VAL A 712 8.08 -15.42 -2.26
C VAL A 712 8.96 -14.40 -1.55
N THR A 713 10.28 -14.48 -1.78
CA THR A 713 11.26 -13.51 -1.28
C THR A 713 11.31 -12.25 -2.14
N LYS A 714 12.07 -11.22 -1.68
CA LYS A 714 12.27 -9.94 -2.39
C LYS A 714 12.81 -10.07 -3.83
N GLU A 715 13.47 -11.17 -4.13
CA GLU A 715 14.05 -11.45 -5.45
C GLU A 715 13.08 -12.19 -6.39
N GLY A 716 11.79 -12.31 -6.04
CA GLY A 716 10.80 -13.04 -6.83
C GLY A 716 10.97 -14.56 -6.76
N THR A 717 11.84 -15.06 -5.88
CA THR A 717 11.99 -16.48 -5.60
C THR A 717 11.08 -16.86 -4.43
N LEU A 718 10.54 -18.09 -4.41
CA LEU A 718 9.72 -18.60 -3.30
C LEU A 718 10.46 -18.44 -1.96
N ALA A 719 9.81 -17.79 -0.99
CA ALA A 719 10.34 -17.66 0.37
C ALA A 719 10.39 -19.02 1.05
N GLY A 720 11.57 -19.53 1.15
CA GLY A 720 11.87 -20.90 1.52
C GLY A 720 12.64 -21.56 0.39
N PRO A 721 13.62 -22.42 0.67
CA PRO A 721 14.66 -22.71 -0.27
C PRO A 721 14.10 -23.34 -1.55
N ARG A 722 14.79 -23.19 -2.65
CA ARG A 722 14.70 -24.01 -3.87
C ARG A 722 14.53 -25.51 -3.58
N VAL A 723 14.76 -25.91 -2.33
CA VAL A 723 14.53 -27.24 -1.79
C VAL A 723 13.07 -27.67 -1.91
N LEU A 724 12.09 -26.80 -1.70
CA LEU A 724 10.67 -27.16 -1.83
C LEU A 724 10.27 -27.49 -3.26
N GLU A 725 10.84 -26.79 -4.25
CA GLU A 725 10.59 -27.04 -5.66
C GLU A 725 10.95 -28.49 -6.06
N HIS A 726 11.99 -29.06 -5.43
CA HIS A 726 12.41 -30.43 -5.70
C HIS A 726 11.51 -31.46 -4.98
N MET A 727 10.86 -31.09 -3.88
CA MET A 727 10.04 -31.99 -3.06
C MET A 727 8.59 -32.11 -3.54
N VAL A 728 8.09 -31.10 -4.25
CA VAL A 728 6.71 -31.08 -4.77
C VAL A 728 6.63 -31.57 -6.21
N ASP A 729 5.44 -31.99 -6.63
CA ASP A 729 5.22 -32.50 -7.99
C ASP A 729 4.91 -31.39 -8.99
N THR A 730 4.23 -30.34 -8.55
CA THR A 730 3.88 -29.16 -9.35
C THR A 730 4.22 -27.88 -8.57
N VAL A 731 4.76 -26.87 -9.27
CA VAL A 731 5.01 -25.52 -8.74
C VAL A 731 4.30 -24.54 -9.66
N LEU A 732 3.37 -23.80 -9.10
CA LEU A 732 2.64 -22.74 -9.76
C LEU A 732 3.08 -21.39 -9.19
N THR A 733 3.29 -20.41 -10.04
CA THR A 733 3.58 -19.03 -9.64
C THR A 733 2.55 -18.07 -10.21
N PHE A 734 2.12 -17.14 -9.36
CA PHE A 734 1.38 -15.98 -9.80
C PHE A 734 2.36 -14.90 -10.21
N GLU A 735 2.29 -14.52 -11.47
CA GLU A 735 2.99 -13.38 -12.03
C GLU A 735 1.95 -12.30 -12.34
N GLY A 736 2.27 -11.06 -12.05
CA GLY A 736 1.45 -9.91 -12.44
C GLY A 736 2.36 -8.77 -12.79
N ASP A 737 2.21 -8.16 -13.94
CA ASP A 737 2.87 -6.89 -14.19
C ASP A 737 2.21 -5.83 -13.29
N LYS A 738 3.05 -4.97 -12.71
CA LYS A 738 2.66 -3.96 -11.71
C LYS A 738 1.65 -2.93 -12.24
N ASN A 739 1.45 -2.90 -13.56
CA ASN A 739 0.66 -1.88 -14.25
C ASN A 739 -0.69 -2.39 -14.82
N TYR A 740 -1.04 -3.70 -14.65
CA TYR A 740 -2.23 -4.25 -15.29
C TYR A 740 -3.15 -4.98 -14.32
N THR A 741 -4.46 -4.98 -14.61
CA THR A 741 -5.51 -5.67 -13.83
C THR A 741 -5.42 -7.19 -13.93
N TYR A 742 -4.62 -7.69 -14.87
CA TYR A 742 -4.49 -9.11 -15.16
C TYR A 742 -3.45 -9.79 -14.29
N ARG A 743 -3.69 -11.09 -14.03
CA ARG A 743 -2.80 -11.98 -13.31
C ARG A 743 -2.56 -13.21 -14.14
N ILE A 744 -1.30 -13.58 -14.27
CA ILE A 744 -0.87 -14.76 -15.02
C ILE A 744 -0.48 -15.84 -14.00
N LEU A 745 -1.12 -17.00 -14.09
CA LEU A 745 -0.73 -18.19 -13.38
C LEU A 745 0.14 -19.05 -14.30
N ARG A 746 1.36 -19.33 -13.90
CA ARG A 746 2.33 -20.11 -14.68
C ARG A 746 2.77 -21.35 -13.93
N ALA A 747 2.94 -22.47 -14.64
CA ALA A 747 3.57 -23.66 -14.11
C ALA A 747 5.10 -23.55 -14.28
N VAL A 748 5.84 -23.38 -13.18
CA VAL A 748 7.30 -23.41 -13.18
C VAL A 748 7.82 -24.86 -13.23
N LYS A 749 7.08 -25.77 -12.62
CA LYS A 749 7.31 -27.21 -12.62
C LYS A 749 6.00 -27.95 -12.68
N ASN A 750 5.89 -28.94 -13.55
CA ASN A 750 4.71 -29.80 -13.60
C ASN A 750 5.10 -31.22 -14.05
N ARG A 751 5.04 -32.20 -13.14
CA ARG A 751 5.33 -33.60 -13.46
C ARG A 751 4.22 -34.29 -14.25
N PHE A 752 3.04 -33.69 -14.32
CA PHE A 752 1.82 -34.27 -14.87
C PHE A 752 1.33 -33.60 -16.15
N GLY A 753 2.03 -32.56 -16.60
CA GLY A 753 1.69 -31.76 -17.76
C GLY A 753 2.84 -30.89 -18.26
N SER A 754 2.58 -30.06 -19.27
CA SER A 754 3.53 -29.08 -19.74
C SER A 754 3.78 -27.97 -18.71
N THR A 755 4.98 -27.45 -18.66
CA THR A 755 5.33 -26.23 -17.91
C THR A 755 5.07 -24.96 -18.70
N ASP A 756 4.74 -25.09 -20.00
CA ASP A 756 4.52 -23.95 -20.89
C ASP A 756 3.10 -23.40 -20.85
N GLU A 757 2.20 -24.05 -20.06
CA GLU A 757 0.81 -23.59 -19.95
C GLU A 757 0.71 -22.38 -19.00
N LEU A 758 -0.12 -21.42 -19.39
CA LEU A 758 -0.46 -20.27 -18.58
C LEU A 758 -1.97 -20.10 -18.45
N GLY A 759 -2.40 -19.61 -17.29
CA GLY A 759 -3.76 -19.19 -17.00
C GLY A 759 -3.84 -17.68 -16.85
N LEU A 760 -4.78 -17.06 -17.53
CA LEU A 760 -4.99 -15.62 -17.46
C LEU A 760 -6.25 -15.30 -16.66
N PHE A 761 -6.09 -14.43 -15.68
CA PHE A 761 -7.17 -14.01 -14.79
C PHE A 761 -7.27 -12.48 -14.74
N GLU A 762 -8.46 -11.98 -14.61
CA GLU A 762 -8.75 -10.58 -14.34
C GLU A 762 -9.22 -10.42 -12.89
N MET A 763 -8.81 -9.34 -12.25
CA MET A 763 -9.16 -9.07 -10.87
C MET A 763 -10.48 -8.28 -10.82
N HIS A 764 -11.55 -8.89 -10.34
CA HIS A 764 -12.85 -8.29 -10.10
C HIS A 764 -13.16 -8.15 -8.60
N GLU A 765 -14.26 -7.47 -8.27
CA GLU A 765 -14.75 -7.35 -6.88
C GLU A 765 -15.08 -8.71 -6.25
N GLU A 766 -15.59 -9.63 -7.06
CA GLU A 766 -15.99 -10.98 -6.68
C GLU A 766 -14.82 -11.97 -6.65
N GLY A 767 -13.60 -11.48 -6.93
CA GLY A 767 -12.36 -12.26 -6.94
C GLY A 767 -11.69 -12.28 -8.30
N LEU A 768 -10.93 -13.36 -8.57
CA LEU A 768 -10.27 -13.59 -9.86
C LEU A 768 -11.25 -14.25 -10.83
N VAL A 769 -11.45 -13.61 -11.97
CA VAL A 769 -12.28 -14.11 -13.08
C VAL A 769 -11.36 -14.59 -14.19
N GLU A 770 -11.63 -15.77 -14.74
CA GLU A 770 -10.87 -16.31 -15.84
C GLU A 770 -11.10 -15.54 -17.16
N VAL A 771 -10.04 -15.34 -17.93
CA VAL A 771 -10.11 -14.69 -19.24
C VAL A 771 -10.10 -15.74 -20.34
N PRO A 772 -11.26 -16.10 -20.91
CA PRO A 772 -11.34 -17.18 -21.89
C PRO A 772 -10.66 -16.80 -23.22
N ASN A 773 -10.68 -15.52 -23.60
CA ASN A 773 -10.13 -15.01 -24.85
C ASN A 773 -9.15 -13.84 -24.65
N PRO A 774 -7.86 -14.14 -24.41
CA PRO A 774 -6.85 -13.08 -24.22
C PRO A 774 -6.68 -12.18 -25.44
N SER A 775 -6.77 -12.72 -26.65
CA SER A 775 -6.60 -11.95 -27.88
C SER A 775 -7.65 -10.84 -28.02
N GLU A 776 -8.92 -11.15 -27.71
CA GLU A 776 -10.01 -10.17 -27.74
C GLU A 776 -9.78 -9.04 -26.75
N MET A 777 -9.39 -9.40 -25.56
CA MET A 777 -9.09 -8.46 -24.47
C MET A 777 -7.90 -7.56 -24.81
N LEU A 778 -6.77 -8.14 -25.24
CA LEU A 778 -5.53 -7.39 -25.56
C LEU A 778 -5.67 -6.46 -26.76
N LEU A 779 -6.69 -6.71 -27.64
CA LEU A 779 -6.98 -5.89 -28.80
C LEU A 779 -8.17 -4.93 -28.60
N ALA A 780 -8.91 -5.03 -27.49
CA ALA A 780 -10.12 -4.25 -27.24
C ALA A 780 -9.90 -2.72 -27.25
N GLU A 781 -8.76 -2.26 -26.76
CA GLU A 781 -8.40 -0.84 -26.65
C GLU A 781 -7.54 -0.34 -27.81
N ARG A 782 -7.37 -1.15 -28.85
CA ARG A 782 -6.53 -0.84 -29.99
C ARG A 782 -7.04 0.39 -30.75
N THR A 783 -6.12 1.34 -31.02
CA THR A 783 -6.42 2.47 -31.90
C THR A 783 -6.09 2.07 -33.35
N VAL A 784 -7.10 1.94 -34.19
CA VAL A 784 -6.90 1.61 -35.60
C VAL A 784 -6.42 2.80 -36.44
N ASN A 785 -5.65 2.53 -37.50
CA ASN A 785 -5.11 3.54 -38.43
C ASN A 785 -4.08 4.50 -37.80
N THR A 786 -3.40 4.10 -36.76
CA THR A 786 -2.29 4.85 -36.14
C THR A 786 -0.95 4.29 -36.63
N ALA A 787 -0.02 5.19 -37.04
CA ALA A 787 1.34 4.78 -37.36
C ALA A 787 2.06 4.27 -36.12
N GLY A 788 2.87 3.22 -36.28
CA GLY A 788 3.63 2.64 -35.17
C GLY A 788 2.92 1.47 -34.47
N SER A 789 1.80 0.96 -34.97
CA SER A 789 1.09 -0.20 -34.45
C SER A 789 1.15 -1.37 -35.43
N ALA A 790 1.49 -2.57 -34.92
CA ALA A 790 1.49 -3.84 -35.65
C ALA A 790 1.00 -4.98 -34.74
N ILE A 791 0.30 -5.97 -35.28
CA ILE A 791 -0.25 -7.09 -34.53
C ILE A 791 0.66 -8.31 -34.61
N LEU A 792 1.21 -8.69 -33.50
CA LEU A 792 1.99 -9.92 -33.31
C LEU A 792 1.05 -11.10 -33.09
N ALA A 793 1.23 -12.17 -33.85
CA ALA A 793 0.67 -13.47 -33.53
C ALA A 793 1.72 -14.28 -32.75
N THR A 794 1.63 -14.29 -31.44
CA THR A 794 2.53 -15.02 -30.51
C THR A 794 1.89 -16.35 -30.08
N VAL A 795 2.74 -17.25 -29.59
CA VAL A 795 2.32 -18.48 -28.91
C VAL A 795 3.09 -18.59 -27.61
N GLU A 796 2.35 -18.58 -26.53
CA GLU A 796 2.92 -18.79 -25.20
C GLU A 796 2.49 -20.20 -24.74
N GLY A 797 3.46 -21.12 -24.66
CA GLY A 797 3.18 -22.54 -24.46
C GLY A 797 2.40 -23.16 -25.62
N THR A 798 1.16 -23.56 -25.36
CA THR A 798 0.26 -24.06 -26.40
C THR A 798 -0.82 -23.03 -26.80
N ARG A 799 -0.82 -21.84 -26.17
CA ARG A 799 -1.86 -20.82 -26.34
C ARG A 799 -1.45 -19.78 -27.37
N PRO A 800 -2.11 -19.72 -28.51
CA PRO A 800 -1.92 -18.62 -29.43
C PRO A 800 -2.59 -17.35 -28.89
N MET A 801 -1.92 -16.21 -29.04
CA MET A 801 -2.44 -14.89 -28.66
C MET A 801 -2.09 -13.85 -29.70
N LEU A 802 -2.92 -12.83 -29.82
CA LEU A 802 -2.67 -11.66 -30.65
C LEU A 802 -2.40 -10.46 -29.76
N ILE A 803 -1.26 -9.81 -29.96
CA ILE A 803 -0.78 -8.71 -29.13
C ILE A 803 -0.45 -7.53 -30.03
N GLU A 804 -0.86 -6.33 -29.62
CA GLU A 804 -0.44 -5.11 -30.29
C GLU A 804 1.00 -4.75 -29.88
N VAL A 805 1.87 -4.60 -30.89
CA VAL A 805 3.21 -4.03 -30.75
C VAL A 805 3.12 -2.56 -31.13
N GLN A 806 3.44 -1.69 -30.21
CA GLN A 806 3.47 -0.25 -30.40
C GLN A 806 4.92 0.24 -30.45
N ALA A 807 5.25 1.05 -31.44
CA ALA A 807 6.55 1.70 -31.55
C ALA A 807 6.38 3.21 -31.80
N LEU A 808 7.18 4.00 -31.12
CA LEU A 808 7.28 5.43 -31.37
C LEU A 808 8.72 5.78 -31.69
N VAL A 809 8.93 6.35 -32.86
CA VAL A 809 10.24 6.81 -33.35
C VAL A 809 10.18 8.32 -33.50
N ALA A 810 11.06 9.05 -32.83
CA ALA A 810 11.09 10.49 -32.85
C ALA A 810 12.55 11.01 -32.94
N PRO A 811 12.80 12.18 -33.57
CA PRO A 811 14.13 12.77 -33.59
C PRO A 811 14.71 12.98 -32.19
N SER A 812 15.94 12.50 -31.96
CA SER A 812 16.62 12.70 -30.69
C SER A 812 17.37 14.02 -30.66
N TYR A 813 17.20 14.75 -29.57
CA TYR A 813 17.97 15.96 -29.27
C TYR A 813 19.18 15.66 -28.35
N LEU A 814 19.39 14.36 -28.03
CA LEU A 814 20.48 13.92 -27.17
C LEU A 814 21.65 13.39 -28.01
N SER A 815 22.86 13.54 -27.51
CA SER A 815 24.07 12.94 -28.13
C SER A 815 24.00 11.41 -28.15
N ASN A 816 23.26 10.80 -27.24
CA ASN A 816 22.99 9.37 -27.20
C ASN A 816 21.46 9.14 -27.23
N PRO A 817 20.88 8.68 -28.36
CA PRO A 817 19.46 8.46 -28.49
C PRO A 817 18.92 7.45 -27.49
N ARG A 818 17.73 7.70 -26.96
CA ARG A 818 17.07 6.80 -26.00
C ARG A 818 16.45 5.60 -26.68
N ARG A 819 16.62 4.44 -26.06
CA ARG A 819 15.97 3.20 -26.48
C ARG A 819 15.28 2.57 -25.29
N THR A 820 13.96 2.74 -25.20
CA THR A 820 13.14 2.24 -24.10
C THR A 820 12.24 1.14 -24.62
N VAL A 821 12.28 -0.03 -23.98
CA VAL A 821 11.58 -1.22 -24.44
C VAL A 821 10.80 -1.82 -23.26
N SER A 822 9.56 -2.17 -23.51
CA SER A 822 8.68 -2.86 -22.57
C SER A 822 8.02 -4.06 -23.24
N GLY A 823 8.04 -5.22 -22.59
CA GLY A 823 7.39 -6.45 -23.07
C GLY A 823 8.22 -7.29 -24.06
N VAL A 824 9.37 -6.81 -24.57
CA VAL A 824 10.31 -7.55 -25.43
C VAL A 824 11.74 -7.35 -24.93
N ASP A 825 12.65 -8.23 -25.33
CA ASP A 825 14.08 -8.10 -24.98
C ASP A 825 14.71 -6.87 -25.63
N GLN A 826 15.34 -6.01 -24.82
CA GLN A 826 15.94 -4.75 -25.27
C GLN A 826 17.10 -4.97 -26.26
N ASN A 827 17.91 -6.02 -26.07
CA ASN A 827 19.02 -6.30 -26.97
C ASN A 827 18.48 -6.74 -28.34
N ARG A 828 17.41 -7.54 -28.36
CA ARG A 828 16.76 -7.98 -29.57
C ARG A 828 16.18 -6.83 -30.38
N VAL A 829 15.47 -5.90 -29.71
CA VAL A 829 15.00 -4.67 -30.37
C VAL A 829 16.17 -3.87 -30.93
N SER A 830 17.27 -3.74 -30.21
CA SER A 830 18.47 -3.03 -30.70
C SER A 830 19.04 -3.66 -31.95
N LEU A 831 19.06 -5.01 -32.05
CA LEU A 831 19.46 -5.73 -33.25
C LEU A 831 18.52 -5.47 -34.43
N ILE A 832 17.19 -5.50 -34.20
CA ILE A 832 16.18 -5.22 -35.21
C ILE A 832 16.35 -3.80 -35.77
N LEU A 833 16.55 -2.80 -34.92
CA LEU A 833 16.80 -1.42 -35.35
C LEU A 833 18.06 -1.29 -36.20
N ALA A 834 19.14 -2.00 -35.86
CA ALA A 834 20.35 -2.02 -36.63
C ALA A 834 20.13 -2.68 -38.03
N VAL A 835 19.28 -3.71 -38.10
CA VAL A 835 18.91 -4.33 -39.39
C VAL A 835 18.09 -3.36 -40.23
N LEU A 836 17.10 -2.67 -39.65
CA LEU A 836 16.29 -1.66 -40.34
C LEU A 836 17.18 -0.53 -40.87
N GLU A 837 18.14 -0.07 -40.11
CA GLU A 837 19.07 0.96 -40.51
C GLU A 837 19.96 0.49 -41.67
N LYS A 838 20.65 -0.67 -41.49
CA LYS A 838 21.68 -1.10 -42.41
C LYS A 838 21.14 -1.82 -43.66
N ARG A 839 20.03 -2.56 -43.57
CA ARG A 839 19.49 -3.40 -44.65
C ARG A 839 18.30 -2.76 -45.36
N VAL A 840 17.54 -1.97 -44.66
CA VAL A 840 16.40 -1.27 -45.25
C VAL A 840 16.73 0.18 -45.61
N GLY A 841 17.73 0.78 -44.93
CA GLY A 841 18.22 2.14 -45.21
C GLY A 841 17.44 3.22 -44.41
N MET A 842 16.89 2.88 -43.26
CA MET A 842 16.21 3.82 -42.38
C MET A 842 17.21 4.51 -41.44
N GLY A 843 17.17 5.82 -41.34
CA GLY A 843 18.10 6.62 -40.52
C GLY A 843 17.71 6.60 -39.02
N LEU A 844 17.81 5.44 -38.38
CA LEU A 844 17.38 5.26 -36.98
C LEU A 844 18.45 5.56 -35.94
N ALA A 845 19.70 5.75 -36.34
CA ALA A 845 20.81 6.00 -35.40
C ALA A 845 20.65 7.28 -34.60
N SER A 846 20.00 8.30 -35.16
CA SER A 846 19.74 9.59 -34.53
C SER A 846 18.31 9.74 -33.98
N GLN A 847 17.57 8.64 -33.83
CA GLN A 847 16.20 8.65 -33.39
C GLN A 847 16.06 8.06 -31.99
N ASP A 848 15.24 8.67 -31.15
CA ASP A 848 14.72 8.04 -29.93
C ASP A 848 13.69 6.98 -30.32
N VAL A 849 13.79 5.79 -29.75
CA VAL A 849 12.91 4.68 -30.09
C VAL A 849 12.30 4.11 -28.81
N PHE A 850 11.00 4.06 -28.79
CA PHE A 850 10.20 3.45 -27.73
C PHE A 850 9.40 2.30 -28.32
N VAL A 851 9.48 1.12 -27.69
CA VAL A 851 8.72 -0.07 -28.08
C VAL A 851 7.98 -0.59 -26.87
N ASN A 852 6.70 -0.85 -27.04
CA ASN A 852 5.84 -1.39 -25.97
C ASN A 852 4.90 -2.47 -26.54
N LEU A 853 4.76 -3.58 -25.81
CA LEU A 853 3.69 -4.54 -26.04
C LEU A 853 2.48 -4.13 -25.22
N ALA A 854 1.32 -3.95 -25.87
CA ALA A 854 0.09 -3.62 -25.18
C ALA A 854 -0.35 -4.74 -24.23
N GLY A 855 -1.00 -4.37 -23.12
CA GLY A 855 -1.53 -5.33 -22.16
C GLY A 855 -0.50 -5.91 -21.18
N GLY A 856 0.77 -5.43 -21.18
CA GLY A 856 1.83 -5.87 -20.24
C GLY A 856 2.28 -7.32 -20.37
N VAL A 857 1.93 -7.96 -21.45
CA VAL A 857 2.40 -9.31 -21.76
C VAL A 857 3.84 -9.24 -22.25
N ARG A 858 4.67 -10.24 -21.89
CA ARG A 858 6.01 -10.40 -22.42
C ARG A 858 5.98 -11.38 -23.58
N ALA A 859 6.66 -11.03 -24.66
CA ALA A 859 6.91 -11.93 -25.79
C ALA A 859 8.42 -12.11 -25.95
N ASP A 860 8.97 -13.10 -25.26
CA ASP A 860 10.41 -13.41 -25.29
C ASP A 860 10.78 -14.30 -26.50
N GLU A 861 9.80 -14.63 -27.35
CA GLU A 861 10.02 -15.48 -28.52
C GLU A 861 10.51 -14.70 -29.77
N PRO A 862 11.33 -15.32 -30.61
CA PRO A 862 11.80 -14.70 -31.84
C PRO A 862 10.73 -14.29 -32.85
N ALA A 863 9.53 -14.87 -32.78
CA ALA A 863 8.43 -14.55 -33.67
C ALA A 863 7.97 -13.08 -33.59
N ALA A 864 8.29 -12.37 -32.48
CA ALA A 864 7.96 -10.98 -32.25
C ALA A 864 8.76 -10.01 -33.14
N ASP A 865 9.93 -10.42 -33.65
CA ASP A 865 10.86 -9.54 -34.36
C ASP A 865 10.25 -8.84 -35.57
N LEU A 866 9.49 -9.59 -36.36
CA LEU A 866 8.86 -9.04 -37.57
C LEU A 866 7.83 -7.98 -37.25
N ALA A 867 7.01 -8.18 -36.22
CA ALA A 867 6.02 -7.20 -35.76
C ALA A 867 6.72 -5.94 -35.22
N VAL A 868 7.78 -6.10 -34.43
CA VAL A 868 8.60 -4.98 -33.91
C VAL A 868 9.23 -4.19 -35.05
N ALA A 869 9.80 -4.87 -36.05
CA ALA A 869 10.40 -4.24 -37.22
C ALA A 869 9.35 -3.43 -38.01
N VAL A 870 8.18 -3.99 -38.23
CA VAL A 870 7.07 -3.33 -38.96
C VAL A 870 6.53 -2.15 -38.17
N ALA A 871 6.31 -2.28 -36.85
CA ALA A 871 5.85 -1.20 -36.00
C ALA A 871 6.84 -0.02 -35.98
N ALA A 872 8.14 -0.30 -35.81
CA ALA A 872 9.18 0.73 -35.82
C ALA A 872 9.27 1.43 -37.18
N ALA A 873 9.22 0.68 -38.28
CA ALA A 873 9.24 1.22 -39.63
C ALA A 873 7.97 2.05 -39.96
N SER A 874 6.81 1.60 -39.52
CA SER A 874 5.54 2.31 -39.64
C SER A 874 5.60 3.67 -38.92
N SER A 875 6.10 3.69 -37.68
CA SER A 875 6.29 4.93 -36.92
C SER A 875 7.29 5.87 -37.59
N PHE A 876 8.45 5.35 -38.02
CA PHE A 876 9.47 6.16 -38.68
C PHE A 876 8.99 6.79 -39.98
N GLN A 877 8.15 6.08 -40.78
CA GLN A 877 7.60 6.57 -42.03
C GLN A 877 6.29 7.33 -41.88
N GLU A 878 5.75 7.42 -40.67
CA GLU A 878 4.41 8.00 -40.38
C GLU A 878 3.28 7.36 -41.21
N ARG A 879 3.42 6.05 -41.49
CA ARG A 879 2.46 5.29 -42.32
C ARG A 879 1.81 4.17 -41.50
N PRO A 880 0.48 4.19 -41.31
CA PRO A 880 -0.18 3.13 -40.57
C PRO A 880 -0.12 1.80 -41.32
N VAL A 881 -0.04 0.71 -40.55
CA VAL A 881 -0.19 -0.65 -41.02
C VAL A 881 -1.65 -0.97 -41.19
N ASP A 882 -2.02 -1.78 -42.23
CA ASP A 882 -3.40 -2.24 -42.38
C ASP A 882 -3.86 -2.99 -41.12
N PRO A 883 -4.93 -2.56 -40.46
CA PRO A 883 -5.40 -3.14 -39.21
C PRO A 883 -5.84 -4.61 -39.30
N THR A 884 -5.96 -5.16 -40.48
CA THR A 884 -6.38 -6.55 -40.71
C THR A 884 -5.20 -7.52 -40.87
N ILE A 885 -3.96 -7.06 -40.75
CA ILE A 885 -2.75 -7.86 -40.91
C ILE A 885 -2.18 -8.30 -39.58
N VAL A 886 -1.74 -9.55 -39.50
CA VAL A 886 -0.93 -10.07 -38.37
C VAL A 886 0.46 -10.46 -38.86
N PHE A 887 1.43 -10.44 -37.92
CA PHE A 887 2.83 -10.73 -38.20
C PHE A 887 3.36 -11.84 -37.30
N ALA A 888 4.19 -12.74 -37.90
CA ALA A 888 5.01 -13.67 -37.13
C ALA A 888 6.25 -14.06 -37.94
N GLY A 889 7.44 -13.79 -37.39
CA GLY A 889 8.71 -14.13 -38.04
C GLY A 889 9.91 -13.67 -37.25
N GLU A 890 10.98 -14.44 -37.23
CA GLU A 890 12.26 -14.04 -36.70
C GLU A 890 13.04 -13.22 -37.73
N VAL A 891 13.73 -12.18 -37.28
CA VAL A 891 14.57 -11.34 -38.15
C VAL A 891 16.04 -11.62 -37.90
N GLY A 892 16.73 -12.10 -38.96
CA GLY A 892 18.19 -12.30 -38.93
C GLY A 892 18.97 -11.04 -39.25
N LEU A 893 20.26 -11.00 -38.89
CA LEU A 893 21.17 -9.85 -39.08
C LEU A 893 21.39 -9.49 -40.56
N GLY A 894 21.19 -10.43 -41.50
CA GLY A 894 21.21 -10.17 -42.93
C GLY A 894 19.98 -9.47 -43.46
N GLY A 895 18.92 -9.32 -42.64
CA GLY A 895 17.61 -8.80 -43.03
C GLY A 895 16.66 -9.88 -43.56
N GLU A 896 17.04 -11.16 -43.46
CA GLU A 896 16.21 -12.31 -43.80
C GLU A 896 15.15 -12.54 -42.73
N VAL A 897 13.95 -12.99 -43.15
CA VAL A 897 12.87 -13.46 -42.27
C VAL A 897 12.97 -14.97 -42.16
N ARG A 898 13.12 -15.46 -40.94
CA ARG A 898 13.26 -16.87 -40.60
C ARG A 898 11.98 -17.51 -40.15
N ALA A 899 11.90 -18.82 -40.30
CA ALA A 899 10.76 -19.61 -39.89
C ALA A 899 10.62 -19.69 -38.37
N VAL A 900 9.37 -19.64 -37.90
CA VAL A 900 9.00 -19.75 -36.49
C VAL A 900 8.13 -20.97 -36.23
N GLY A 901 8.13 -21.47 -34.98
CA GLY A 901 7.32 -22.59 -34.58
C GLY A 901 5.82 -22.29 -34.51
N HIS A 902 4.99 -23.35 -34.49
CA HIS A 902 3.55 -23.31 -34.25
C HIS A 902 2.75 -22.38 -35.20
N VAL A 903 3.21 -22.20 -36.43
CA VAL A 903 2.61 -21.24 -37.38
C VAL A 903 1.14 -21.50 -37.64
N GLU A 904 0.70 -22.76 -37.71
CA GLU A 904 -0.72 -23.07 -37.92
C GLU A 904 -1.62 -22.65 -36.78
N LEU A 905 -1.13 -22.71 -35.53
CA LEU A 905 -1.87 -22.23 -34.35
C LEU A 905 -2.03 -20.71 -34.36
N ARG A 906 -0.97 -19.99 -34.70
CA ARG A 906 -0.96 -18.52 -34.82
C ARG A 906 -1.98 -18.05 -35.88
N LEU A 907 -1.98 -18.69 -37.04
CA LEU A 907 -2.84 -18.34 -38.16
C LEU A 907 -4.30 -18.69 -37.86
N ARG A 908 -4.61 -19.79 -37.19
CA ARG A 908 -5.96 -20.12 -36.74
C ARG A 908 -6.51 -19.11 -35.78
N GLU A 909 -5.71 -18.65 -34.84
CA GLU A 909 -6.13 -17.60 -33.89
C GLU A 909 -6.40 -16.29 -34.63
N ALA A 910 -5.52 -15.90 -35.56
CA ALA A 910 -5.72 -14.72 -36.38
C ALA A 910 -7.02 -14.79 -37.18
N ALA A 911 -7.29 -15.93 -37.81
CA ALA A 911 -8.54 -16.15 -38.59
C ALA A 911 -9.77 -16.11 -37.64
N ARG A 912 -9.69 -16.75 -36.47
CA ARG A 912 -10.75 -16.73 -35.46
C ARG A 912 -11.10 -15.33 -34.99
N MET A 913 -10.08 -14.46 -34.87
CA MET A 913 -10.23 -13.06 -34.47
C MET A 913 -10.62 -12.12 -35.63
N GLY A 914 -10.85 -12.67 -36.84
CA GLY A 914 -11.35 -11.92 -37.98
C GLY A 914 -10.30 -11.17 -38.80
N PHE A 915 -9.01 -11.44 -38.57
CA PHE A 915 -7.95 -10.89 -39.42
C PHE A 915 -8.02 -11.49 -40.83
N LYS A 916 -7.64 -10.69 -41.82
CA LYS A 916 -7.76 -11.06 -43.23
C LYS A 916 -6.45 -11.50 -43.84
N GLN A 917 -5.32 -11.06 -43.29
CA GLN A 917 -4.00 -11.30 -43.86
C GLN A 917 -2.99 -11.65 -42.76
N ALA A 918 -2.01 -12.47 -43.12
CA ALA A 918 -0.85 -12.77 -42.26
C ALA A 918 0.43 -12.66 -43.08
N ILE A 919 1.41 -11.94 -42.56
CA ILE A 919 2.76 -11.85 -43.15
C ILE A 919 3.69 -12.72 -42.29
N ILE A 920 4.22 -13.77 -42.90
CA ILE A 920 5.10 -14.77 -42.26
C ILE A 920 6.28 -15.11 -43.17
N CYS A 921 7.25 -15.88 -42.66
CA CYS A 921 8.36 -16.39 -43.44
C CYS A 921 7.87 -17.25 -44.61
N GLY A 922 8.48 -17.11 -45.80
CA GLY A 922 8.17 -17.90 -46.99
C GLY A 922 8.27 -19.42 -46.75
N ARG A 923 9.25 -19.90 -45.99
CA ARG A 923 9.40 -21.30 -45.57
C ARG A 923 8.24 -21.78 -44.71
N ASN A 924 7.75 -20.97 -43.78
CA ASN A 924 6.55 -21.28 -43.02
C ASN A 924 5.32 -21.44 -43.91
N LYS A 925 5.12 -20.51 -44.85
CA LYS A 925 4.02 -20.61 -45.82
C LYS A 925 4.09 -21.92 -46.61
N ALA A 926 5.26 -22.28 -47.11
CA ALA A 926 5.47 -23.52 -47.88
C ALA A 926 5.23 -24.82 -47.05
N SER A 927 5.35 -24.76 -45.73
CA SER A 927 5.16 -25.90 -44.83
C SER A 927 3.74 -26.08 -44.31
N LEU A 928 2.80 -25.15 -44.62
CA LEU A 928 1.42 -25.24 -44.17
C LEU A 928 0.70 -26.42 -44.81
N ARG A 929 0.16 -27.33 -43.98
CA ARG A 929 -0.63 -28.48 -44.40
C ARG A 929 -2.07 -28.14 -44.71
N ARG A 930 -2.62 -27.16 -44.01
CA ARG A 930 -3.95 -26.58 -44.26
C ARG A 930 -3.86 -25.09 -44.37
N MET A 931 -4.43 -24.52 -45.42
CA MET A 931 -4.55 -23.05 -45.53
C MET A 931 -5.67 -22.58 -44.59
N PRO A 932 -5.40 -21.63 -43.69
CA PRO A 932 -6.46 -20.98 -42.90
C PRO A 932 -7.32 -20.08 -43.80
N ASP A 933 -8.50 -19.67 -43.30
CA ASP A 933 -9.38 -18.71 -43.96
C ASP A 933 -8.85 -17.27 -43.86
N LEU A 934 -7.59 -17.08 -44.26
CA LEU A 934 -6.93 -15.76 -44.37
C LEU A 934 -5.85 -15.79 -45.43
N ASN A 935 -5.56 -14.64 -46.02
CA ASN A 935 -4.54 -14.51 -47.07
C ASN A 935 -3.14 -14.56 -46.41
N VAL A 936 -2.35 -15.60 -46.67
CA VAL A 936 -1.03 -15.75 -46.15
C VAL A 936 0.02 -15.25 -47.13
N ILE A 937 0.75 -14.20 -46.77
CA ILE A 937 1.84 -13.62 -47.55
C ILE A 937 3.17 -14.15 -46.96
N GLY A 938 3.89 -14.93 -47.79
CA GLY A 938 5.22 -15.41 -47.43
C GLY A 938 6.30 -14.41 -47.87
N VAL A 939 7.18 -14.04 -46.97
CA VAL A 939 8.30 -13.10 -47.21
C VAL A 939 9.64 -13.71 -46.81
N ASP A 940 10.67 -13.39 -47.54
CA ASP A 940 12.04 -13.87 -47.28
C ASP A 940 12.93 -12.78 -46.65
N THR A 941 12.53 -11.51 -46.81
CA THR A 941 13.26 -10.36 -46.24
C THR A 941 12.36 -9.39 -45.53
N VAL A 942 12.92 -8.64 -44.57
CA VAL A 942 12.21 -7.57 -43.85
C VAL A 942 11.71 -6.51 -44.84
N ARG A 943 12.48 -6.18 -45.89
CA ARG A 943 12.06 -5.22 -46.92
C ARG A 943 10.76 -5.67 -47.59
N GLN A 944 10.66 -6.94 -48.02
CA GLN A 944 9.42 -7.49 -48.61
C GLN A 944 8.26 -7.44 -47.62
N ALA A 945 8.50 -7.68 -46.31
CA ALA A 945 7.45 -7.56 -45.31
C ALA A 945 6.95 -6.12 -45.15
N LEU A 946 7.84 -5.14 -45.18
CA LEU A 946 7.48 -3.73 -45.11
C LEU A 946 6.72 -3.27 -46.37
N ASP A 947 7.18 -3.71 -47.57
CA ASP A 947 6.51 -3.39 -48.80
C ASP A 947 5.07 -3.95 -48.83
N ALA A 948 4.89 -5.15 -48.30
CA ALA A 948 3.56 -5.78 -48.16
C ALA A 948 2.68 -5.14 -47.09
N ALA A 949 3.26 -4.72 -45.97
CA ALA A 949 2.51 -4.17 -44.83
C ALA A 949 2.17 -2.69 -44.99
N LEU A 950 3.03 -1.90 -45.64
CA LEU A 950 2.97 -0.44 -45.79
C LEU A 950 2.63 -0.02 -47.23
N SER A 951 2.32 -0.99 -48.15
CA SER A 951 1.87 -0.68 -49.50
C SER A 951 0.57 0.10 -49.43
N ARG A 952 0.43 1.10 -50.30
CA ARG A 952 -0.81 1.87 -50.44
C ARG A 952 -1.93 0.93 -50.86
N SER A 953 -3.03 0.85 -50.11
CA SER A 953 -4.33 0.39 -50.59
C SER A 953 -4.86 1.37 -51.64
#